data_24d2bba31ce7533bcfc975b863abc587
#
_entry.id   24d2bba31ce7533bcfc975b863abc587
#
_cell.length_a   1.000
_cell.length_b   1.000
_cell.length_c   1.000
_cell.angle_alpha   90.00
_cell.angle_beta   90.00
_cell.angle_gamma   90.00
#
_symmetry.space_group_name_H-M   'P 1'
#
loop_
_entity.id
_entity.type
_entity.pdbx_description
1 polymer ?
#
loop_
_entity_poly.entity_id
_entity_poly.type
_entity_poly.pdbx_seq_one_letter_code
_entity_poly.pdbx_strand_id
1 'polypeptide(L)'
;MAKYLVIVESPAKVKTIKKFLGANYEVAASNGHVRDLPRSVLGIDVDHDFEPRYITIRGKGDILANLRKEVKKAEKVYLATDPDREGEAISWHLLAALKLENKKVYRITFNEITKTAVKESLKHAREINMDLVDAQQARRCLDRMVGYKISPVLWAKVKRGLSAGRVQSVALRIICDREEEINAFIPEEYWTLDASFKVEGEKKPLSAKYYGTVDEKKTIASAQELQKIRKLLEGAEYQVSSVKNGERVKKAPLPFTTSTLQQEASKVLNFSTQKTMRLAQQLYEGIDIKGNGTVGVITYLRTDSTRVSEEAEAAAKVFVTERYGEEYAVGTEQERKSTQKIQDAHEAIRPTDIGRTPVELKESLSRDQFRLYQLIWKRFVASRMAPAVYETTSVKIDAAGQRFTVAASKVKFDGFMSVYTEEDEKEENNTLMKGITRDTKLSLLGLEEKQHFTQPAPHYTEASLVRAMEELGIGRPSTYAPTITTILARRYIVKENKNLYVTELGEVVNNMMKEAFPSIVDVNFTATMEALLDGVEEGSVKWKTVVANFYPDLSEAVEKAEKELDEVEIADELSDEFCDVCGRQMVIKYGPHGRFLACPGFPECRNTKPYFEKIGVACPKCGKDIVLKKTKKGRKYYGCIENPECDFMVWQKPVADKCDRCGSILLQKGSKLVCSDENCGFVKDAVKAET
;
A
#
# COMPACT_ATOMS: atom_id res chain seq x y z
N MET A 1 -6.20 40.09 -23.55
CA MET A 1 -6.40 38.63 -23.75
C MET A 1 -5.12 37.91 -23.35
N ALA A 2 -5.21 36.72 -22.72
CA ALA A 2 -4.03 35.95 -22.38
C ALA A 2 -3.27 35.53 -23.64
N LYS A 3 -1.95 35.74 -23.64
CA LYS A 3 -1.08 35.42 -24.78
C LYS A 3 -0.66 33.94 -24.85
N TYR A 4 -0.67 33.28 -23.70
CA TYR A 4 -0.14 31.93 -23.55
C TYR A 4 -1.20 31.00 -22.96
N LEU A 5 -1.27 29.76 -23.47
CA LEU A 5 -2.12 28.71 -22.93
C LEU A 5 -1.26 27.66 -22.23
N VAL A 6 -1.62 27.31 -21.00
CA VAL A 6 -1.03 26.21 -20.25
C VAL A 6 -2.08 25.10 -20.11
N ILE A 7 -1.79 23.90 -20.60
CA ILE A 7 -2.69 22.76 -20.50
C ILE A 7 -2.15 21.80 -19.44
N VAL A 8 -2.94 21.57 -18.40
CA VAL A 8 -2.66 20.62 -17.31
C VAL A 8 -3.58 19.40 -17.42
N GLU A 9 -3.30 18.35 -16.67
CA GLU A 9 -4.12 17.14 -16.76
C GLU A 9 -5.35 17.14 -15.88
N SER A 10 -5.37 17.94 -14.77
CA SER A 10 -6.48 17.94 -13.83
C SER A 10 -7.04 19.35 -13.55
N PRO A 11 -8.37 19.48 -13.29
CA PRO A 11 -8.99 20.75 -12.92
C PRO A 11 -8.47 21.33 -11.61
N ALA A 12 -8.00 20.49 -10.68
CA ALA A 12 -7.43 20.94 -9.42
C ALA A 12 -6.17 21.79 -9.64
N LYS A 13 -5.29 21.36 -10.54
CA LYS A 13 -4.07 22.10 -10.91
C LYS A 13 -4.35 23.46 -11.57
N VAL A 14 -5.48 23.60 -12.30
CA VAL A 14 -5.85 24.84 -12.96
C VAL A 14 -5.91 26.01 -11.96
N LYS A 15 -6.60 25.82 -10.84
CA LYS A 15 -6.77 26.88 -9.82
C LYS A 15 -5.42 27.31 -9.23
N THR A 16 -4.57 26.34 -8.95
CA THR A 16 -3.26 26.57 -8.33
C THR A 16 -2.32 27.30 -9.29
N ILE A 17 -2.14 26.75 -10.50
CA ILE A 17 -1.17 27.25 -11.48
C ILE A 17 -1.58 28.60 -12.04
N LYS A 18 -2.88 28.85 -12.28
CA LYS A 18 -3.37 30.14 -12.79
C LYS A 18 -2.99 31.31 -11.87
N LYS A 19 -3.07 31.12 -10.55
CA LYS A 19 -2.65 32.13 -9.56
C LYS A 19 -1.15 32.47 -9.65
N PHE A 20 -0.31 31.50 -10.00
CA PHE A 20 1.13 31.67 -10.04
C PHE A 20 1.62 32.37 -11.31
N LEU A 21 0.92 32.19 -12.43
CA LEU A 21 1.37 32.64 -13.75
C LEU A 21 0.88 34.04 -14.12
N GLY A 22 -0.21 34.53 -13.54
CA GLY A 22 -0.76 35.88 -13.80
C GLY A 22 -1.58 35.99 -15.09
N ALA A 23 -1.96 37.22 -15.45
CA ALA A 23 -2.98 37.53 -16.46
C ALA A 23 -2.61 37.19 -17.91
N ASN A 24 -1.32 37.07 -18.24
CA ASN A 24 -0.86 36.72 -19.58
C ASN A 24 -1.05 35.22 -19.93
N TYR A 25 -1.37 34.39 -18.95
CA TYR A 25 -1.54 32.95 -19.11
C TYR A 25 -2.99 32.55 -18.87
N GLU A 26 -3.56 31.80 -19.81
CA GLU A 26 -4.76 31.02 -19.56
C GLU A 26 -4.36 29.61 -19.19
N VAL A 27 -5.06 29.00 -18.24
CA VAL A 27 -4.79 27.63 -17.79
C VAL A 27 -6.04 26.78 -17.97
N ALA A 28 -5.92 25.67 -18.65
CA ALA A 28 -7.03 24.75 -18.92
C ALA A 28 -6.65 23.30 -18.62
N ALA A 29 -7.63 22.42 -18.40
CA ALA A 29 -7.40 21.03 -18.08
C ALA A 29 -7.88 20.09 -19.19
N SER A 30 -7.12 19.03 -19.46
CA SER A 30 -7.50 17.92 -20.34
C SER A 30 -8.38 16.87 -19.64
N ASN A 31 -8.42 16.87 -18.33
CA ASN A 31 -9.05 15.85 -17.48
C ASN A 31 -8.48 14.44 -17.75
N GLY A 32 -7.16 14.30 -17.80
CA GLY A 32 -6.44 13.07 -18.13
C GLY A 32 -6.27 12.85 -19.63
N HIS A 33 -6.12 11.59 -20.04
CA HIS A 33 -5.98 11.22 -21.44
C HIS A 33 -7.19 11.64 -22.29
N VAL A 34 -6.92 12.09 -23.52
CA VAL A 34 -7.94 12.50 -24.50
C VAL A 34 -8.06 11.50 -25.65
N ARG A 35 -7.07 10.64 -25.86
CA ARG A 35 -7.03 9.57 -26.86
C ARG A 35 -6.63 8.26 -26.17
N ASP A 36 -7.14 7.15 -26.67
CA ASP A 36 -6.78 5.80 -26.23
C ASP A 36 -7.05 4.80 -27.35
N LEU A 37 -6.61 3.55 -27.20
CA LEU A 37 -6.96 2.44 -28.09
C LEU A 37 -8.46 2.18 -28.05
N PRO A 38 -9.08 1.74 -29.17
CA PRO A 38 -10.51 1.37 -29.21
C PRO A 38 -10.84 0.27 -28.18
N ARG A 39 -12.01 0.35 -27.55
CA ARG A 39 -12.38 -0.65 -26.53
C ARG A 39 -12.82 -1.99 -27.11
N SER A 40 -13.43 -2.00 -28.29
CA SER A 40 -14.08 -3.17 -28.90
C SER A 40 -13.17 -4.02 -29.78
N VAL A 41 -11.98 -3.52 -30.12
CA VAL A 41 -11.01 -4.22 -30.96
C VAL A 41 -9.61 -4.10 -30.33
N LEU A 42 -8.67 -4.92 -30.76
CA LEU A 42 -7.28 -4.87 -30.27
C LEU A 42 -6.69 -3.46 -30.42
N GLY A 43 -6.89 -2.86 -31.60
CA GLY A 43 -6.45 -1.49 -31.89
C GLY A 43 -4.96 -1.36 -32.12
N ILE A 44 -4.28 -2.47 -32.40
CA ILE A 44 -2.86 -2.54 -32.73
C ILE A 44 -2.76 -3.36 -34.00
N ASP A 45 -2.08 -2.82 -35.03
CA ASP A 45 -1.86 -3.50 -36.28
C ASP A 45 -0.68 -4.45 -36.14
N VAL A 46 -0.98 -5.72 -35.90
CA VAL A 46 0.04 -6.75 -35.62
C VAL A 46 0.79 -7.20 -36.90
N ASP A 47 0.20 -6.94 -38.07
CA ASP A 47 0.75 -7.32 -39.37
C ASP A 47 1.63 -6.20 -39.95
N HIS A 48 1.46 -4.96 -39.51
CA HIS A 48 2.19 -3.78 -39.98
C HIS A 48 2.86 -3.03 -38.81
N ASP A 49 3.97 -3.58 -38.34
CA ASP A 49 4.90 -2.92 -37.43
C ASP A 49 4.27 -2.49 -36.07
N PHE A 50 3.22 -3.20 -35.62
CA PHE A 50 2.54 -2.97 -34.34
C PHE A 50 2.04 -1.54 -34.11
N GLU A 51 1.64 -0.85 -35.22
CA GLU A 51 1.18 0.54 -35.11
C GLU A 51 -0.14 0.65 -34.33
N PRO A 52 -0.18 1.46 -33.23
CA PRO A 52 -1.37 1.61 -32.42
C PRO A 52 -2.35 2.61 -33.04
N ARG A 53 -3.60 2.21 -33.15
CA ARG A 53 -4.69 3.05 -33.65
C ARG A 53 -5.34 3.81 -32.51
N TYR A 54 -4.95 5.04 -32.27
CA TYR A 54 -5.56 5.87 -31.24
C TYR A 54 -6.83 6.58 -31.72
N ILE A 55 -7.87 6.55 -30.90
CA ILE A 55 -9.14 7.27 -31.10
C ILE A 55 -9.42 8.23 -29.96
N THR A 56 -10.24 9.23 -30.18
CA THR A 56 -10.72 10.12 -29.13
C THR A 56 -11.57 9.33 -28.13
N ILE A 57 -11.27 9.48 -26.85
CA ILE A 57 -12.04 8.83 -25.77
C ILE A 57 -13.46 9.39 -25.75
N ARG A 58 -14.47 8.50 -25.67
CA ARG A 58 -15.89 8.89 -25.57
C ARG A 58 -16.10 9.83 -24.37
N GLY A 59 -16.78 10.96 -24.60
CA GLY A 59 -17.04 12.00 -23.60
C GLY A 59 -15.94 13.09 -23.51
N LYS A 60 -14.86 13.00 -24.31
CA LYS A 60 -13.80 14.03 -24.36
C LYS A 60 -14.02 15.08 -25.46
N GLY A 61 -15.07 14.95 -26.28
CA GLY A 61 -15.35 15.87 -27.38
C GLY A 61 -15.48 17.32 -26.95
N ASP A 62 -16.26 17.61 -25.92
CA ASP A 62 -16.49 18.97 -25.41
C ASP A 62 -15.23 19.59 -24.83
N ILE A 63 -14.44 18.79 -24.10
CA ILE A 63 -13.14 19.23 -23.54
C ILE A 63 -12.21 19.64 -24.69
N LEU A 64 -12.07 18.77 -25.70
CA LEU A 64 -11.24 19.08 -26.87
C LEU A 64 -11.77 20.29 -27.66
N ALA A 65 -13.08 20.45 -27.80
CA ALA A 65 -13.68 21.62 -28.45
C ALA A 65 -13.36 22.91 -27.70
N ASN A 66 -13.44 22.91 -26.37
CA ASN A 66 -13.07 24.04 -25.54
C ASN A 66 -11.56 24.35 -25.61
N LEU A 67 -10.70 23.32 -25.51
CA LEU A 67 -9.26 23.50 -25.65
C LEU A 67 -8.89 24.07 -27.02
N ARG A 68 -9.53 23.64 -28.12
CA ARG A 68 -9.29 24.20 -29.47
C ARG A 68 -9.67 25.68 -29.56
N LYS A 69 -10.71 26.13 -28.84
CA LYS A 69 -11.07 27.56 -28.79
C LYS A 69 -9.96 28.36 -28.11
N GLU A 70 -9.41 27.86 -27.00
CA GLU A 70 -8.32 28.54 -26.31
C GLU A 70 -6.99 28.51 -27.09
N VAL A 71 -6.66 27.37 -27.73
CA VAL A 71 -5.51 27.25 -28.64
C VAL A 71 -5.53 28.28 -29.76
N LYS A 72 -6.71 28.58 -30.34
CA LYS A 72 -6.83 29.59 -31.42
C LYS A 72 -6.44 30.99 -30.95
N LYS A 73 -6.70 31.32 -29.67
CA LYS A 73 -6.39 32.63 -29.08
C LYS A 73 -4.92 32.76 -28.65
N ALA A 74 -4.26 31.64 -28.39
CA ALA A 74 -2.92 31.61 -27.82
C ALA A 74 -1.83 31.72 -28.88
N GLU A 75 -0.76 32.48 -28.60
CA GLU A 75 0.47 32.56 -29.39
C GLU A 75 1.36 31.34 -29.15
N LYS A 76 1.43 30.85 -27.92
CA LYS A 76 2.19 29.67 -27.50
C LYS A 76 1.36 28.77 -26.59
N VAL A 77 1.61 27.48 -26.68
CA VAL A 77 0.97 26.46 -25.84
C VAL A 77 2.04 25.75 -25.02
N TYR A 78 1.81 25.67 -23.71
CA TYR A 78 2.63 24.90 -22.79
C TYR A 78 1.85 23.68 -22.31
N LEU A 79 2.43 22.49 -22.49
CA LEU A 79 1.87 21.23 -22.01
C LEU A 79 2.51 20.92 -20.66
N ALA A 80 1.72 21.06 -19.57
CA ALA A 80 2.16 21.04 -18.19
C ALA A 80 1.54 19.88 -17.42
N THR A 81 1.56 18.69 -18.01
CA THR A 81 1.15 17.43 -17.38
C THR A 81 2.23 16.91 -16.42
N ASP A 82 1.95 15.88 -15.64
CA ASP A 82 2.88 15.33 -14.64
C ASP A 82 4.26 14.93 -15.23
N PRO A 83 5.32 14.89 -14.40
CA PRO A 83 6.68 14.65 -14.87
C PRO A 83 7.00 13.16 -15.08
N ASP A 84 6.00 12.33 -15.37
CA ASP A 84 6.18 10.91 -15.66
C ASP A 84 5.83 10.56 -17.10
N ARG A 85 6.06 9.30 -17.52
CA ARG A 85 5.73 8.82 -18.88
C ARG A 85 4.24 8.91 -19.22
N GLU A 86 3.34 8.83 -18.22
CA GLU A 86 1.90 9.02 -18.46
C GLU A 86 1.60 10.49 -18.80
N GLY A 87 2.20 11.44 -18.08
CA GLY A 87 2.08 12.86 -18.39
C GLY A 87 2.68 13.23 -19.75
N GLU A 88 3.81 12.63 -20.13
CA GLU A 88 4.42 12.83 -21.44
C GLU A 88 3.52 12.34 -22.57
N ALA A 89 2.92 11.14 -22.40
CA ALA A 89 1.97 10.58 -23.36
C ALA A 89 0.68 11.41 -23.45
N ILE A 90 0.16 11.94 -22.32
CA ILE A 90 -0.98 12.86 -22.35
C ILE A 90 -0.64 14.10 -23.18
N SER A 91 0.55 14.68 -23.00
CA SER A 91 1.03 15.83 -23.77
C SER A 91 1.12 15.52 -25.26
N TRP A 92 1.67 14.38 -25.64
CA TRP A 92 1.75 13.91 -27.00
C TRP A 92 0.36 13.67 -27.63
N HIS A 93 -0.55 13.07 -26.88
CA HIS A 93 -1.93 12.89 -27.35
C HIS A 93 -2.66 14.23 -27.52
N LEU A 94 -2.40 15.23 -26.68
CA LEU A 94 -2.96 16.57 -26.84
C LEU A 94 -2.42 17.27 -28.07
N LEU A 95 -1.11 17.15 -28.33
CA LEU A 95 -0.49 17.71 -29.56
C LEU A 95 -1.22 17.20 -30.80
N ALA A 96 -1.42 15.90 -30.93
CA ALA A 96 -2.11 15.30 -32.07
C ALA A 96 -3.62 15.63 -32.08
N ALA A 97 -4.34 15.52 -30.95
CA ALA A 97 -5.79 15.74 -30.89
C ALA A 97 -6.20 17.21 -31.14
N LEU A 98 -5.35 18.15 -30.77
CA LEU A 98 -5.58 19.58 -30.95
C LEU A 98 -4.95 20.12 -32.27
N LYS A 99 -4.20 19.28 -33.02
CA LYS A 99 -3.49 19.64 -34.26
C LYS A 99 -2.55 20.82 -34.07
N LEU A 100 -1.61 20.67 -33.13
CA LEU A 100 -0.71 21.74 -32.71
C LEU A 100 0.58 21.83 -33.51
N GLU A 101 0.76 21.07 -34.59
CA GLU A 101 1.99 21.00 -35.41
C GLU A 101 2.43 22.36 -35.94
N ASN A 102 1.48 23.27 -36.19
CA ASN A 102 1.73 24.63 -36.72
C ASN A 102 1.76 25.70 -35.58
N LYS A 103 1.81 25.32 -34.33
CA LYS A 103 1.88 26.21 -33.18
C LYS A 103 3.22 26.08 -32.47
N LYS A 104 3.63 27.14 -31.76
CA LYS A 104 4.77 27.05 -30.82
C LYS A 104 4.33 26.30 -29.57
N VAL A 105 4.72 25.02 -29.46
CA VAL A 105 4.35 24.12 -28.35
C VAL A 105 5.59 23.78 -27.55
N TYR A 106 5.45 23.81 -26.25
CA TYR A 106 6.54 23.47 -25.33
C TYR A 106 6.01 22.55 -24.21
N ARG A 107 6.83 21.63 -23.79
CA ARG A 107 6.63 20.79 -22.62
C ARG A 107 7.28 21.42 -21.40
N ILE A 108 6.56 21.56 -20.29
CA ILE A 108 7.11 21.97 -19.01
C ILE A 108 6.77 20.95 -17.95
N THR A 109 7.70 20.66 -17.06
CA THR A 109 7.57 19.72 -15.94
C THR A 109 8.03 20.38 -14.65
N PHE A 110 7.43 19.96 -13.55
CA PHE A 110 7.81 20.41 -12.20
C PHE A 110 7.46 19.31 -11.19
N ASN A 111 8.36 19.08 -10.24
CA ASN A 111 8.19 18.08 -9.19
C ASN A 111 7.31 18.55 -8.02
N GLU A 112 7.02 19.84 -7.96
CA GLU A 112 6.16 20.46 -6.94
C GLU A 112 5.34 21.60 -7.53
N ILE A 113 4.13 21.79 -7.02
CA ILE A 113 3.24 22.85 -7.51
C ILE A 113 3.34 24.07 -6.58
N THR A 114 4.49 24.72 -6.65
CA THR A 114 4.80 25.98 -5.97
C THR A 114 4.97 27.12 -7.00
N LYS A 115 4.86 28.37 -6.53
CA LYS A 115 5.02 29.53 -7.42
C LYS A 115 6.40 29.59 -8.06
N THR A 116 7.42 29.24 -7.30
CA THR A 116 8.83 29.23 -7.76
C THR A 116 9.03 28.15 -8.79
N ALA A 117 8.69 26.89 -8.48
CA ALA A 117 8.88 25.75 -9.39
C ALA A 117 8.12 25.92 -10.71
N VAL A 118 6.87 26.40 -10.67
CA VAL A 118 6.07 26.62 -11.88
C VAL A 118 6.64 27.77 -12.74
N LYS A 119 7.17 28.83 -12.14
CA LYS A 119 7.81 29.91 -12.91
C LYS A 119 9.16 29.49 -13.49
N GLU A 120 9.91 28.72 -12.75
CA GLU A 120 11.21 28.23 -13.19
C GLU A 120 11.07 27.23 -14.35
N SER A 121 10.06 26.35 -14.30
CA SER A 121 9.79 25.40 -15.39
C SER A 121 9.54 26.05 -16.74
N LEU A 122 9.00 27.29 -16.77
CA LEU A 122 8.83 28.02 -18.02
C LEU A 122 10.15 28.43 -18.68
N LYS A 123 11.24 28.58 -17.91
CA LYS A 123 12.56 28.90 -18.41
C LYS A 123 13.25 27.65 -19.00
N HIS A 124 12.87 26.48 -18.51
CA HIS A 124 13.37 25.16 -18.91
C HIS A 124 12.38 24.40 -19.81
N ALA A 125 11.56 25.15 -20.55
CA ALA A 125 10.61 24.58 -21.50
C ALA A 125 11.34 23.83 -22.62
N ARG A 126 10.89 22.61 -22.91
CA ARG A 126 11.52 21.67 -23.85
C ARG A 126 10.51 21.12 -24.87
N GLU A 127 10.96 20.33 -25.79
CA GLU A 127 10.13 19.48 -26.63
C GLU A 127 9.60 18.26 -25.86
N ILE A 128 8.59 17.58 -26.40
CA ILE A 128 8.11 16.30 -25.86
C ILE A 128 9.23 15.27 -26.00
N ASN A 129 9.49 14.54 -24.93
CA ASN A 129 10.44 13.43 -24.93
C ASN A 129 9.77 12.19 -25.51
N MET A 130 10.18 11.79 -26.72
CA MET A 130 9.58 10.66 -27.41
C MET A 130 9.94 9.31 -26.78
N ASP A 131 11.07 9.17 -26.08
CA ASP A 131 11.43 7.93 -25.38
C ASP A 131 10.45 7.64 -24.25
N LEU A 132 10.04 8.67 -23.47
CA LEU A 132 9.00 8.57 -22.47
C LEU A 132 7.63 8.22 -23.08
N VAL A 133 7.29 8.82 -24.22
CA VAL A 133 6.06 8.50 -24.97
C VAL A 133 6.09 7.05 -25.42
N ASP A 134 7.20 6.60 -25.98
CA ASP A 134 7.39 5.24 -26.50
C ASP A 134 7.34 4.19 -25.37
N ALA A 135 7.91 4.50 -24.21
CA ALA A 135 7.80 3.64 -23.03
C ALA A 135 6.33 3.47 -22.56
N GLN A 136 5.55 4.56 -22.58
CA GLN A 136 4.13 4.49 -22.28
C GLN A 136 3.34 3.73 -23.35
N GLN A 137 3.63 3.96 -24.64
CA GLN A 137 3.03 3.23 -25.77
C GLN A 137 3.32 1.72 -25.67
N ALA A 138 4.57 1.34 -25.44
CA ALA A 138 4.97 -0.05 -25.24
C ALA A 138 4.16 -0.71 -24.12
N ARG A 139 4.13 -0.08 -22.94
CA ARG A 139 3.32 -0.57 -21.82
C ARG A 139 1.85 -0.71 -22.20
N ARG A 140 1.28 0.32 -22.83
CA ARG A 140 -0.13 0.32 -23.21
C ARG A 140 -0.45 -0.78 -24.22
N CYS A 141 0.42 -1.02 -25.18
CA CYS A 141 0.29 -2.10 -26.17
C CYS A 141 0.39 -3.48 -25.52
N LEU A 142 1.40 -3.72 -24.68
CA LEU A 142 1.58 -4.99 -23.98
C LEU A 142 0.38 -5.32 -23.06
N ASP A 143 -0.04 -4.36 -22.24
CA ASP A 143 -1.18 -4.56 -21.33
C ASP A 143 -2.49 -4.74 -22.13
N ARG A 144 -2.61 -4.09 -23.30
CA ARG A 144 -3.74 -4.28 -24.22
C ARG A 144 -3.75 -5.67 -24.82
N MET A 145 -2.62 -6.16 -25.31
CA MET A 145 -2.48 -7.50 -25.91
C MET A 145 -2.85 -8.58 -24.89
N VAL A 146 -2.25 -8.53 -23.71
CA VAL A 146 -2.54 -9.49 -22.63
C VAL A 146 -4.03 -9.45 -22.23
N GLY A 147 -4.54 -8.26 -21.91
CA GLY A 147 -5.92 -8.12 -21.45
C GLY A 147 -6.95 -8.49 -22.52
N TYR A 148 -6.72 -8.14 -23.77
CA TYR A 148 -7.64 -8.37 -24.86
C TYR A 148 -7.64 -9.82 -25.36
N LYS A 149 -6.48 -10.48 -25.36
CA LYS A 149 -6.33 -11.87 -25.83
C LYS A 149 -6.68 -12.90 -24.75
N ILE A 150 -6.21 -12.71 -23.53
CA ILE A 150 -6.41 -13.70 -22.45
C ILE A 150 -7.80 -13.58 -21.77
N SER A 151 -8.32 -12.36 -21.58
CA SER A 151 -9.61 -12.21 -20.88
C SER A 151 -10.78 -12.96 -21.55
N PRO A 152 -10.92 -13.02 -22.90
CA PRO A 152 -11.94 -13.86 -23.55
C PRO A 152 -11.79 -15.35 -23.26
N VAL A 153 -10.56 -15.86 -23.13
CA VAL A 153 -10.31 -17.28 -22.73
C VAL A 153 -10.88 -17.53 -21.34
N LEU A 154 -10.58 -16.64 -20.39
CA LEU A 154 -11.15 -16.73 -19.04
C LEU A 154 -12.70 -16.64 -19.05
N TRP A 155 -13.28 -15.86 -19.98
CA TRP A 155 -14.76 -15.77 -20.08
C TRP A 155 -15.38 -17.04 -20.62
N ALA A 156 -14.74 -17.69 -21.58
CA ALA A 156 -15.19 -18.93 -22.15
C ALA A 156 -15.04 -20.10 -21.18
N LYS A 157 -13.90 -20.15 -20.46
CA LYS A 157 -13.51 -21.30 -19.65
C LYS A 157 -13.95 -21.20 -18.17
N VAL A 158 -14.23 -20.01 -17.65
CA VAL A 158 -14.63 -19.82 -16.24
C VAL A 158 -15.90 -18.98 -16.14
N LYS A 159 -15.82 -17.66 -16.40
CA LYS A 159 -16.95 -16.74 -16.21
C LYS A 159 -16.74 -15.40 -16.90
N ARG A 160 -17.82 -14.84 -17.48
CA ARG A 160 -17.78 -13.48 -18.04
C ARG A 160 -17.42 -12.42 -17.00
N GLY A 161 -16.67 -11.42 -17.43
CA GLY A 161 -16.27 -10.27 -16.62
C GLY A 161 -14.95 -10.43 -15.87
N LEU A 162 -14.27 -11.58 -15.99
CA LEU A 162 -12.91 -11.77 -15.52
C LEU A 162 -11.92 -10.97 -16.39
N SER A 163 -10.74 -10.70 -15.87
CA SER A 163 -9.67 -10.07 -16.62
C SER A 163 -8.31 -10.62 -16.21
N ALA A 164 -7.47 -10.81 -17.21
CA ALA A 164 -6.05 -11.01 -17.02
C ALA A 164 -5.29 -9.72 -17.32
N GLY A 165 -4.12 -9.58 -16.72
CA GLY A 165 -3.21 -8.49 -16.96
C GLY A 165 -1.84 -8.87 -16.43
N ARG A 166 -0.79 -8.44 -17.10
CA ARG A 166 0.59 -8.82 -16.82
C ARG A 166 0.95 -8.68 -15.33
N VAL A 167 0.87 -7.49 -14.78
CA VAL A 167 1.21 -7.22 -13.37
C VAL A 167 0.16 -7.80 -12.40
N GLN A 168 -1.13 -7.72 -12.75
CA GLN A 168 -2.21 -8.21 -11.85
C GLN A 168 -2.18 -9.74 -11.67
N SER A 169 -1.86 -10.49 -12.74
CA SER A 169 -1.83 -11.95 -12.66
C SER A 169 -0.64 -12.44 -11.84
N VAL A 170 0.52 -11.79 -11.96
CA VAL A 170 1.68 -12.10 -11.11
C VAL A 170 1.43 -11.71 -9.64
N ALA A 171 0.80 -10.56 -9.39
CA ALA A 171 0.43 -10.18 -8.03
C ALA A 171 -0.52 -11.19 -7.39
N LEU A 172 -1.49 -11.73 -8.15
CA LEU A 172 -2.36 -12.82 -7.69
C LEU A 172 -1.56 -14.08 -7.39
N ARG A 173 -0.65 -14.49 -8.29
CA ARG A 173 0.21 -15.65 -8.11
C ARG A 173 1.04 -15.57 -6.82
N ILE A 174 1.67 -14.42 -6.55
CA ILE A 174 2.44 -14.19 -5.31
C ILE A 174 1.60 -14.47 -4.06
N ILE A 175 0.32 -14.05 -4.08
CA ILE A 175 -0.57 -14.31 -2.95
C ILE A 175 -0.96 -15.79 -2.88
N CYS A 176 -1.27 -16.43 -4.02
CA CYS A 176 -1.60 -17.85 -4.08
C CYS A 176 -0.43 -18.74 -3.60
N ASP A 177 0.79 -18.46 -4.07
CA ASP A 177 1.99 -19.18 -3.67
C ASP A 177 2.23 -19.05 -2.14
N ARG A 178 1.90 -17.89 -1.54
CA ARG A 178 1.94 -17.70 -0.08
C ARG A 178 0.87 -18.51 0.64
N GLU A 179 -0.34 -18.60 0.12
CA GLU A 179 -1.40 -19.45 0.70
C GLU A 179 -1.01 -20.93 0.62
N GLU A 180 -0.42 -21.37 -0.49
CA GLU A 180 0.12 -22.72 -0.62
C GLU A 180 1.22 -23.00 0.42
N GLU A 181 2.15 -22.06 0.64
CA GLU A 181 3.20 -22.11 1.66
C GLU A 181 2.61 -22.24 3.08
N ILE A 182 1.60 -21.41 3.40
CA ILE A 182 0.92 -21.43 4.70
C ILE A 182 0.20 -22.75 4.92
N ASN A 183 -0.52 -23.25 3.91
CA ASN A 183 -1.28 -24.50 4.00
C ASN A 183 -0.40 -25.74 4.08
N ALA A 184 0.77 -25.71 3.46
CA ALA A 184 1.74 -26.80 3.51
C ALA A 184 2.64 -26.78 4.76
N PHE A 185 2.57 -25.70 5.56
CA PHE A 185 3.44 -25.53 6.70
C PHE A 185 3.12 -26.51 7.83
N ILE A 186 4.16 -27.17 8.33
CA ILE A 186 4.08 -28.07 9.48
C ILE A 186 4.76 -27.40 10.67
N PRO A 187 4.02 -27.07 11.75
CA PRO A 187 4.61 -26.50 12.95
C PRO A 187 5.60 -27.44 13.62
N GLU A 188 6.79 -26.93 13.91
CA GLU A 188 7.82 -27.63 14.67
C GLU A 188 7.85 -27.10 16.11
N GLU A 189 7.90 -28.02 17.07
CA GLU A 189 8.01 -27.73 18.50
C GLU A 189 9.40 -27.19 18.83
N TYR A 190 9.46 -26.15 19.65
CA TYR A 190 10.68 -25.72 20.31
C TYR A 190 10.37 -25.10 21.68
N TRP A 191 11.39 -25.04 22.51
CA TRP A 191 11.28 -24.53 23.87
C TRP A 191 12.21 -23.36 24.09
N THR A 192 11.79 -22.42 24.95
CA THR A 192 12.64 -21.37 25.50
C THR A 192 12.77 -21.56 27.00
N LEU A 193 13.94 -21.24 27.51
CA LEU A 193 14.27 -21.31 28.90
C LEU A 193 14.82 -19.94 29.34
N ASP A 194 14.07 -19.25 30.18
CA ASP A 194 14.46 -17.96 30.75
C ASP A 194 14.85 -18.15 32.22
N ALA A 195 16.00 -17.61 32.60
CA ALA A 195 16.50 -17.65 33.96
C ALA A 195 16.39 -16.28 34.62
N SER A 196 15.89 -16.23 35.84
CA SER A 196 15.84 -15.02 36.65
C SER A 196 16.89 -15.12 37.77
N PHE A 197 17.73 -14.09 37.90
CA PHE A 197 18.83 -14.03 38.84
C PHE A 197 18.68 -12.87 39.83
N LYS A 198 19.05 -13.12 41.09
CA LYS A 198 19.27 -12.06 42.06
C LYS A 198 20.67 -11.49 41.86
N VAL A 199 20.76 -10.17 41.73
CA VAL A 199 22.02 -9.42 41.67
C VAL A 199 22.16 -8.64 42.96
N GLU A 200 23.30 -8.74 43.61
CA GLU A 200 23.55 -8.07 44.88
C GLU A 200 23.47 -6.54 44.69
N GLY A 201 22.72 -5.87 45.57
CA GLY A 201 22.47 -4.42 45.51
C GLY A 201 21.33 -3.98 44.56
N GLU A 202 20.74 -4.88 43.78
CA GLU A 202 19.66 -4.56 42.86
C GLU A 202 18.29 -5.04 43.37
N LYS A 203 17.24 -4.20 43.17
CA LYS A 203 15.86 -4.54 43.60
C LYS A 203 15.11 -5.43 42.60
N LYS A 204 15.48 -5.37 41.33
CA LYS A 204 14.82 -6.14 40.26
C LYS A 204 15.68 -7.34 39.87
N PRO A 205 15.06 -8.50 39.58
CA PRO A 205 15.82 -9.64 39.09
C PRO A 205 16.36 -9.38 37.69
N LEU A 206 17.50 -9.98 37.37
CA LEU A 206 18.09 -10.02 36.03
C LEU A 206 17.47 -11.20 35.29
N SER A 207 16.79 -10.94 34.17
CA SER A 207 16.26 -11.98 33.29
C SER A 207 17.27 -12.28 32.18
N ALA A 208 17.62 -13.54 31.99
CA ALA A 208 18.55 -14.02 30.98
C ALA A 208 17.92 -15.15 30.16
N LYS A 209 18.13 -15.11 28.86
CA LYS A 209 17.63 -16.14 27.91
C LYS A 209 18.68 -17.21 27.68
N TYR A 210 18.26 -18.46 27.67
CA TYR A 210 19.11 -19.57 27.31
C TYR A 210 19.67 -19.38 25.88
N TYR A 211 20.96 -19.60 25.74
CA TYR A 211 21.68 -19.43 24.47
C TYR A 211 22.00 -20.78 23.82
N GLY A 212 22.32 -21.77 24.64
CA GLY A 212 22.84 -23.07 24.25
C GLY A 212 23.95 -23.52 25.19
N THR A 213 24.96 -24.16 24.66
CA THR A 213 26.19 -24.49 25.41
C THR A 213 27.14 -23.28 25.41
N VAL A 214 28.22 -23.37 26.20
CA VAL A 214 29.28 -22.34 26.20
C VAL A 214 29.96 -22.21 24.83
N ASP A 215 29.94 -23.28 24.02
CA ASP A 215 30.61 -23.34 22.74
C ASP A 215 29.68 -23.05 21.55
N GLU A 216 28.39 -23.41 21.65
CA GLU A 216 27.46 -23.39 20.52
C GLU A 216 26.08 -22.87 20.90
N LYS A 217 25.50 -22.06 20.00
CA LYS A 217 24.09 -21.67 20.11
C LYS A 217 23.18 -22.84 19.76
N LYS A 218 22.26 -23.18 20.68
CA LYS A 218 21.30 -24.28 20.48
C LYS A 218 19.89 -23.86 20.78
N THR A 219 18.94 -24.34 19.95
CA THR A 219 17.51 -24.29 20.24
C THR A 219 17.11 -25.60 20.91
N ILE A 220 16.29 -25.51 21.93
CA ILE A 220 15.78 -26.70 22.64
C ILE A 220 14.60 -27.27 21.81
N ALA A 221 14.80 -28.43 21.22
CA ALA A 221 13.85 -29.00 20.25
C ALA A 221 12.74 -29.86 20.92
N SER A 222 12.87 -30.21 22.18
CA SER A 222 11.89 -31.07 22.86
C SER A 222 11.87 -30.90 24.37
N ALA A 223 10.76 -31.29 25.00
CA ALA A 223 10.64 -31.34 26.46
C ALA A 223 11.70 -32.24 27.12
N GLN A 224 12.11 -33.33 26.44
CA GLN A 224 13.12 -34.28 26.96
C GLN A 224 14.52 -33.61 26.99
N GLU A 225 14.85 -32.84 25.97
CA GLU A 225 16.09 -32.05 25.93
C GLU A 225 16.09 -30.97 27.03
N LEU A 226 14.98 -30.28 27.18
CA LEU A 226 14.78 -29.29 28.25
C LEU A 226 15.00 -29.89 29.63
N GLN A 227 14.43 -31.06 29.90
CA GLN A 227 14.63 -31.78 31.18
C GLN A 227 16.08 -32.17 31.42
N LYS A 228 16.84 -32.57 30.39
CA LYS A 228 18.28 -32.87 30.52
C LYS A 228 19.05 -31.59 30.89
N ILE A 229 18.78 -30.48 30.21
CA ILE A 229 19.40 -29.18 30.52
C ILE A 229 19.07 -28.77 31.96
N ARG A 230 17.81 -28.89 32.37
CA ARG A 230 17.38 -28.55 33.71
C ARG A 230 18.11 -29.34 34.82
N LYS A 231 18.27 -30.67 34.62
CA LYS A 231 19.03 -31.50 35.53
C LYS A 231 20.50 -31.08 35.66
N LEU A 232 21.12 -30.62 34.56
CA LEU A 232 22.48 -30.09 34.58
C LEU A 232 22.58 -28.79 35.39
N LEU A 233 21.51 -27.99 35.37
CA LEU A 233 21.44 -26.68 36.03
C LEU A 233 21.03 -26.77 37.52
N GLU A 234 20.53 -27.93 37.96
CA GLU A 234 20.17 -28.16 39.38
C GLU A 234 21.40 -28.10 40.28
N GLY A 235 21.44 -27.13 41.18
CA GLY A 235 22.57 -26.93 42.10
C GLY A 235 23.84 -26.34 41.45
N ALA A 236 23.79 -25.96 40.17
CA ALA A 236 24.91 -25.36 39.49
C ALA A 236 25.22 -23.94 39.99
N GLU A 237 26.50 -23.58 40.02
CA GLU A 237 26.92 -22.21 40.24
C GLU A 237 26.79 -21.42 38.93
N TYR A 238 26.13 -20.24 39.03
CA TYR A 238 25.98 -19.32 37.91
C TYR A 238 27.00 -18.18 38.04
N GLN A 239 27.81 -18.00 36.99
CA GLN A 239 28.86 -17.00 37.00
C GLN A 239 28.83 -16.18 35.70
N VAL A 240 29.03 -14.88 35.83
CA VAL A 240 29.19 -13.99 34.67
C VAL A 240 30.56 -14.25 34.01
N SER A 241 30.54 -14.85 32.82
CA SER A 241 31.75 -15.15 32.06
C SER A 241 32.23 -14.00 31.17
N SER A 242 31.32 -13.13 30.76
CA SER A 242 31.66 -11.99 29.91
C SER A 242 30.66 -10.85 30.08
N VAL A 243 31.17 -9.63 30.17
CA VAL A 243 30.39 -8.39 30.02
C VAL A 243 31.00 -7.58 28.88
N LYS A 244 30.21 -7.28 27.88
CA LYS A 244 30.65 -6.42 26.75
C LYS A 244 29.77 -5.20 26.67
N ASN A 245 30.38 -4.03 26.80
CA ASN A 245 29.75 -2.75 26.55
C ASN A 245 30.11 -2.28 25.14
N GLY A 246 29.18 -1.64 24.48
CA GLY A 246 29.37 -1.12 23.13
C GLY A 246 28.34 -0.05 22.79
N GLU A 247 28.40 0.42 21.58
CA GLU A 247 27.43 1.35 21.03
C GLU A 247 26.80 0.77 19.76
N ARG A 248 25.51 1.02 19.57
CA ARG A 248 24.78 0.68 18.37
C ARG A 248 24.21 1.95 17.76
N VAL A 249 24.58 2.23 16.51
CA VAL A 249 24.05 3.37 15.76
C VAL A 249 22.86 2.92 14.94
N LYS A 250 21.72 3.59 15.12
CA LYS A 250 20.54 3.42 14.31
C LYS A 250 20.45 4.57 13.31
N LYS A 251 20.60 4.26 12.02
CA LYS A 251 20.54 5.26 10.95
C LYS A 251 19.13 5.83 10.81
N ALA A 252 19.05 7.11 10.45
CA ALA A 252 17.80 7.76 10.09
C ALA A 252 17.16 7.07 8.86
N PRO A 253 15.84 6.94 8.83
CA PRO A 253 15.15 6.37 7.67
C PRO A 253 15.23 7.31 6.47
N LEU A 254 15.27 6.75 5.25
CA LEU A 254 15.23 7.54 4.02
C LEU A 254 13.87 8.24 3.85
N PRO A 255 13.78 9.35 3.10
CA PRO A 255 12.50 9.96 2.74
C PRO A 255 11.66 9.00 1.91
N PHE A 256 10.36 9.24 1.84
CA PHE A 256 9.43 8.32 1.20
C PHE A 256 9.59 8.25 -0.32
N THR A 257 9.56 7.02 -0.83
CA THR A 257 9.14 6.67 -2.19
C THR A 257 7.64 6.37 -2.19
N THR A 258 7.04 6.15 -3.37
CA THR A 258 5.64 5.72 -3.47
C THR A 258 5.37 4.42 -2.71
N SER A 259 6.25 3.46 -2.85
CA SER A 259 6.14 2.15 -2.20
C SER A 259 6.22 2.27 -0.68
N THR A 260 7.27 2.93 -0.16
CA THR A 260 7.46 3.08 1.28
C THR A 260 6.38 3.93 1.94
N LEU A 261 5.84 4.94 1.23
CA LEU A 261 4.69 5.71 1.70
C LEU A 261 3.43 4.86 1.82
N GLN A 262 3.14 4.01 0.83
CA GLN A 262 2.00 3.10 0.88
C GLN A 262 2.13 2.08 2.02
N GLN A 263 3.32 1.53 2.21
CA GLN A 263 3.62 0.58 3.29
C GLN A 263 3.39 1.22 4.66
N GLU A 264 3.99 2.36 4.91
CA GLU A 264 3.92 3.02 6.22
C GLU A 264 2.54 3.60 6.51
N ALA A 265 1.86 4.18 5.51
CA ALA A 265 0.50 4.65 5.67
C ALA A 265 -0.50 3.51 5.97
N SER A 266 -0.27 2.33 5.40
CA SER A 266 -1.07 1.14 5.73
C SER A 266 -0.82 0.67 7.16
N LYS A 267 0.44 0.65 7.60
CA LYS A 267 0.86 0.19 8.93
C LYS A 267 0.36 1.13 10.03
N VAL A 268 0.71 2.42 9.96
CA VAL A 268 0.50 3.42 11.02
C VAL A 268 -0.87 4.06 10.94
N LEU A 269 -1.38 4.37 9.74
CA LEU A 269 -2.63 5.09 9.55
C LEU A 269 -3.81 4.17 9.26
N ASN A 270 -3.55 2.90 8.97
CA ASN A 270 -4.54 1.92 8.47
C ASN A 270 -5.25 2.41 7.20
N PHE A 271 -4.49 3.02 6.28
CA PHE A 271 -4.98 3.46 4.98
C PHE A 271 -4.73 2.37 3.94
N SER A 272 -5.68 2.16 3.03
CA SER A 272 -5.43 1.35 1.84
C SER A 272 -4.46 2.07 0.90
N THR A 273 -3.75 1.32 0.05
CA THR A 273 -2.86 1.87 -0.97
C THR A 273 -3.58 2.88 -1.87
N GLN A 274 -4.80 2.55 -2.31
CA GLN A 274 -5.65 3.46 -3.10
C GLN A 274 -5.99 4.75 -2.35
N LYS A 275 -6.37 4.66 -1.06
CA LYS A 275 -6.68 5.84 -0.24
C LYS A 275 -5.45 6.71 -0.06
N THR A 276 -4.29 6.11 0.20
CA THR A 276 -3.01 6.80 0.36
C THR A 276 -2.68 7.61 -0.89
N MET A 277 -2.73 6.97 -2.07
CA MET A 277 -2.41 7.64 -3.34
C MET A 277 -3.42 8.74 -3.69
N ARG A 278 -4.70 8.54 -3.41
CA ARG A 278 -5.72 9.58 -3.62
C ARG A 278 -5.49 10.81 -2.74
N LEU A 279 -5.14 10.62 -1.48
CA LEU A 279 -4.85 11.73 -0.56
C LEU A 279 -3.54 12.43 -0.93
N ALA A 280 -2.50 11.66 -1.30
CA ALA A 280 -1.23 12.21 -1.77
C ALA A 280 -1.43 13.05 -3.04
N GLN A 281 -2.26 12.60 -3.99
CA GLN A 281 -2.62 13.38 -5.18
C GLN A 281 -3.25 14.73 -4.82
N GLN A 282 -4.16 14.75 -3.84
CA GLN A 282 -4.78 16.00 -3.38
C GLN A 282 -3.75 16.96 -2.74
N LEU A 283 -2.83 16.43 -1.92
CA LEU A 283 -1.76 17.21 -1.29
C LEU A 283 -0.79 17.79 -2.34
N TYR A 284 -0.50 17.04 -3.38
CA TYR A 284 0.35 17.48 -4.50
C TYR A 284 -0.32 18.55 -5.38
N GLU A 285 -1.58 18.31 -5.80
CA GLU A 285 -2.27 19.18 -6.74
C GLU A 285 -2.64 20.55 -6.15
N GLY A 286 -2.82 20.61 -4.85
CA GLY A 286 -3.01 21.86 -4.12
C GLY A 286 -4.10 21.81 -3.08
N ILE A 287 -3.76 22.38 -1.94
CA ILE A 287 -4.65 22.61 -0.79
C ILE A 287 -4.86 24.10 -0.63
N ASP A 288 -6.08 24.50 -0.30
CA ASP A 288 -6.39 25.91 -0.03
C ASP A 288 -5.98 26.25 1.40
N ILE A 289 -4.88 26.98 1.53
CA ILE A 289 -4.31 27.39 2.83
C ILE A 289 -4.82 28.79 3.15
N LYS A 290 -5.46 28.93 4.32
CA LYS A 290 -5.99 30.20 4.80
C LYS A 290 -4.89 31.28 4.81
N GLY A 291 -5.13 32.35 4.07
CA GLY A 291 -4.17 33.46 3.91
C GLY A 291 -3.11 33.29 2.81
N ASN A 292 -2.82 32.06 2.37
CA ASN A 292 -1.80 31.78 1.35
C ASN A 292 -2.37 31.28 0.00
N GLY A 293 -3.69 30.98 -0.04
CA GLY A 293 -4.36 30.46 -1.22
C GLY A 293 -4.01 29.01 -1.51
N THR A 294 -4.29 28.54 -2.73
CA THR A 294 -4.09 27.15 -3.11
C THR A 294 -2.62 26.89 -3.50
N VAL A 295 -2.00 25.87 -2.90
CA VAL A 295 -0.60 25.47 -3.15
C VAL A 295 -0.41 23.97 -2.95
N GLY A 296 0.45 23.33 -3.74
CA GLY A 296 0.89 21.95 -3.49
C GLY A 296 1.76 21.89 -2.25
N VAL A 297 1.43 20.99 -1.33
CA VAL A 297 2.12 20.89 -0.03
C VAL A 297 3.13 19.73 0.03
N ILE A 298 3.10 18.84 -0.96
CA ILE A 298 4.11 17.77 -1.14
C ILE A 298 4.63 17.77 -2.57
N THR A 299 5.80 17.17 -2.77
CA THR A 299 6.37 16.86 -4.08
C THR A 299 5.59 15.79 -4.81
N TYR A 300 5.94 15.54 -6.08
CA TYR A 300 5.29 14.53 -6.92
C TYR A 300 5.31 13.14 -6.27
N LEU A 301 4.14 12.51 -6.28
CA LEU A 301 3.87 11.32 -5.44
C LEU A 301 4.22 9.98 -6.11
N ARG A 302 4.47 9.94 -7.42
CA ARG A 302 4.84 8.71 -8.13
C ARG A 302 6.34 8.72 -8.40
N THR A 303 7.10 8.22 -7.45
CA THR A 303 8.55 8.20 -7.48
C THR A 303 9.11 6.99 -6.75
N ASP A 304 10.19 6.45 -7.26
CA ASP A 304 11.05 5.46 -6.62
C ASP A 304 12.35 6.07 -6.10
N SER A 305 12.55 7.38 -6.34
CA SER A 305 13.71 8.13 -5.91
C SER A 305 13.63 8.53 -4.44
N THR A 306 14.76 8.45 -3.74
CA THR A 306 14.98 9.02 -2.40
C THR A 306 15.79 10.30 -2.43
N ARG A 307 16.09 10.84 -3.63
CA ARG A 307 16.83 12.08 -3.83
C ARG A 307 16.04 13.28 -3.28
N VAL A 308 16.75 14.24 -2.77
CA VAL A 308 16.21 15.51 -2.31
C VAL A 308 16.99 16.63 -3.02
N SER A 309 16.32 17.70 -3.43
CA SER A 309 16.97 18.85 -4.06
C SER A 309 17.89 19.57 -3.07
N GLU A 310 18.92 20.22 -3.59
CA GLU A 310 19.88 20.99 -2.79
C GLU A 310 19.22 22.10 -1.96
N GLU A 311 18.19 22.74 -2.54
CA GLU A 311 17.41 23.76 -1.84
C GLU A 311 16.66 23.19 -0.63
N ALA A 312 16.03 22.03 -0.79
CA ALA A 312 15.31 21.36 0.29
C ALA A 312 16.25 20.79 1.35
N GLU A 313 17.44 20.31 0.95
CA GLU A 313 18.50 19.90 1.88
C GLU A 313 18.97 21.08 2.74
N ALA A 314 19.26 22.21 2.12
CA ALA A 314 19.70 23.42 2.83
C ALA A 314 18.60 23.92 3.79
N ALA A 315 17.34 23.99 3.34
CA ALA A 315 16.23 24.39 4.18
C ALA A 315 16.00 23.44 5.36
N ALA A 316 16.14 22.14 5.14
CA ALA A 316 16.00 21.14 6.19
C ALA A 316 17.12 21.26 7.24
N LYS A 317 18.37 21.49 6.81
CA LYS A 317 19.49 21.70 7.72
C LYS A 317 19.26 22.90 8.64
N VAL A 318 18.84 24.05 8.07
CA VAL A 318 18.51 25.24 8.85
C VAL A 318 17.39 24.93 9.85
N PHE A 319 16.31 24.33 9.38
CA PHE A 319 15.14 24.00 10.22
C PHE A 319 15.52 23.08 11.39
N VAL A 320 16.31 22.03 11.13
CA VAL A 320 16.73 21.09 12.16
C VAL A 320 17.65 21.77 13.17
N THR A 321 18.63 22.56 12.71
CA THR A 321 19.56 23.31 13.59
C THR A 321 18.81 24.27 14.50
N GLU A 322 17.87 25.05 13.96
CA GLU A 322 17.13 26.05 14.76
C GLU A 322 16.18 25.43 15.77
N ARG A 323 15.59 24.26 15.44
CA ARG A 323 14.52 23.68 16.26
C ARG A 323 15.00 22.61 17.23
N TYR A 324 16.04 21.86 16.88
CA TYR A 324 16.52 20.71 17.65
C TYR A 324 17.97 20.86 18.13
N GLY A 325 18.79 21.70 17.50
CA GLY A 325 20.19 21.90 17.83
C GLY A 325 21.13 21.42 16.73
N GLU A 326 22.37 21.90 16.78
CA GLU A 326 23.39 21.55 15.79
C GLU A 326 23.75 20.07 15.77
N GLU A 327 23.74 19.41 16.95
CA GLU A 327 24.03 17.99 17.10
C GLU A 327 23.03 17.08 16.36
N TYR A 328 21.80 17.55 16.16
CA TYR A 328 20.78 16.84 15.39
C TYR A 328 20.90 17.01 13.88
N ALA A 329 21.62 18.05 13.43
CA ALA A 329 21.81 18.35 12.02
C ALA A 329 23.08 17.70 11.42
N VAL A 330 23.90 17.08 12.24
CA VAL A 330 25.16 16.43 11.81
C VAL A 330 24.87 15.02 11.29
N GLY A 331 25.35 14.71 10.08
CA GLY A 331 25.38 13.34 9.55
C GLY A 331 24.41 13.05 8.41
N THR A 332 23.93 14.06 7.70
CA THR A 332 23.05 13.91 6.54
C THR A 332 23.74 13.41 5.26
N GLU A 333 25.05 13.27 5.25
CA GLU A 333 25.80 12.62 4.18
C GLU A 333 25.65 11.08 4.27
N GLN A 334 24.44 10.60 4.03
CA GLN A 334 24.28 9.18 3.70
C GLN A 334 24.81 8.99 2.28
N GLU A 335 26.01 8.41 2.17
CA GLU A 335 26.56 7.97 0.89
C GLU A 335 25.52 7.11 0.18
N ARG A 336 24.98 7.67 -0.89
CA ARG A 336 24.07 6.99 -1.79
C ARG A 336 24.89 6.03 -2.65
N LYS A 337 25.11 4.82 -2.18
CA LYS A 337 25.38 3.69 -3.08
C LYS A 337 24.06 3.20 -3.64
N SER A 338 23.47 3.98 -4.52
CA SER A 338 22.41 3.50 -5.39
C SER A 338 23.07 2.65 -6.48
N THR A 339 22.94 1.35 -6.38
CA THR A 339 23.33 0.39 -7.43
C THR A 339 22.28 0.32 -8.57
N GLN A 340 21.14 0.98 -8.42
CA GLN A 340 20.15 1.16 -9.49
C GLN A 340 20.33 2.55 -10.08
N LYS A 341 20.37 2.64 -11.42
CA LYS A 341 20.24 3.89 -12.16
C LYS A 341 18.86 4.46 -11.86
N ILE A 342 18.79 5.39 -10.92
CA ILE A 342 17.59 6.14 -10.58
C ILE A 342 17.34 7.10 -11.74
N GLN A 343 16.10 7.22 -12.17
CA GLN A 343 15.68 8.31 -13.05
C GLN A 343 16.00 9.64 -12.35
N ASP A 344 17.05 10.31 -12.82
CA ASP A 344 17.62 11.51 -12.18
C ASP A 344 16.65 12.71 -12.08
N ALA A 345 15.49 12.62 -12.77
CA ALA A 345 14.50 13.68 -12.82
C ALA A 345 13.57 13.74 -11.60
N HIS A 346 13.40 12.65 -10.85
CA HIS A 346 12.44 12.58 -9.74
C HIS A 346 13.11 12.83 -8.38
N GLU A 347 12.31 13.40 -7.47
CA GLU A 347 12.66 13.55 -6.05
C GLU A 347 11.82 12.61 -5.19
N ALA A 348 12.26 12.43 -3.93
CA ALA A 348 11.48 11.78 -2.89
C ALA A 348 10.18 12.54 -2.59
N ILE A 349 9.21 11.85 -2.02
CA ILE A 349 7.97 12.47 -1.51
C ILE A 349 8.31 13.21 -0.21
N ARG A 350 8.23 14.53 -0.25
CA ARG A 350 8.56 15.43 0.85
C ARG A 350 7.61 16.63 0.90
N PRO A 351 7.54 17.37 2.01
CA PRO A 351 6.86 18.66 2.01
C PRO A 351 7.57 19.64 1.04
N THR A 352 6.78 20.45 0.33
CA THR A 352 7.32 21.50 -0.55
C THR A 352 8.01 22.62 0.23
N ASP A 353 7.62 22.80 1.48
CA ASP A 353 8.16 23.77 2.42
C ASP A 353 8.16 23.14 3.81
N ILE A 354 9.35 22.88 4.34
CA ILE A 354 9.52 22.24 5.66
C ILE A 354 9.00 23.11 6.80
N GLY A 355 9.00 24.45 6.62
CA GLY A 355 8.47 25.41 7.58
C GLY A 355 6.95 25.31 7.76
N ARG A 356 6.23 24.72 6.80
CA ARG A 356 4.81 24.45 6.92
C ARG A 356 4.57 23.21 7.77
N THR A 357 4.68 23.39 9.07
CA THR A 357 4.49 22.29 10.01
C THR A 357 3.08 21.69 9.94
N PRO A 358 2.88 20.44 10.33
CA PRO A 358 1.53 19.83 10.40
C PRO A 358 0.56 20.62 11.26
N VAL A 359 1.04 21.27 12.33
CA VAL A 359 0.21 22.08 13.24
C VAL A 359 -0.36 23.29 12.51
N GLU A 360 0.44 23.98 11.71
CA GLU A 360 0.01 25.16 10.94
C GLU A 360 -1.02 24.81 9.86
N LEU A 361 -0.90 23.64 9.25
CA LEU A 361 -1.81 23.19 8.19
C LEU A 361 -3.08 22.50 8.72
N LYS A 362 -3.20 22.29 10.02
CA LYS A 362 -4.28 21.50 10.63
C LYS A 362 -5.69 21.98 10.25
N GLU A 363 -5.91 23.28 10.23
CA GLU A 363 -7.21 23.87 9.88
C GLU A 363 -7.51 23.83 8.37
N SER A 364 -6.49 23.72 7.53
CA SER A 364 -6.62 23.70 6.07
C SER A 364 -6.78 22.28 5.50
N LEU A 365 -6.49 21.27 6.29
CA LEU A 365 -6.49 19.87 5.89
C LEU A 365 -7.67 19.10 6.50
N SER A 366 -8.26 18.19 5.73
CA SER A 366 -9.15 17.19 6.30
C SER A 366 -8.37 16.28 7.26
N ARG A 367 -9.07 15.58 8.17
CA ARG A 367 -8.45 14.69 9.16
C ARG A 367 -7.48 13.67 8.50
N ASP A 368 -7.87 13.07 7.39
CA ASP A 368 -7.06 12.06 6.71
C ASP A 368 -5.88 12.68 5.95
N GLN A 369 -6.08 13.84 5.31
CA GLN A 369 -5.00 14.60 4.69
C GLN A 369 -3.98 15.06 5.73
N PHE A 370 -4.43 15.54 6.88
CA PHE A 370 -3.56 15.94 7.99
C PHE A 370 -2.69 14.78 8.45
N ARG A 371 -3.28 13.60 8.69
CA ARG A 371 -2.52 12.42 9.14
C ARG A 371 -1.47 11.98 8.12
N LEU A 372 -1.82 11.98 6.83
CA LEU A 372 -0.88 11.62 5.78
C LEU A 372 0.23 12.66 5.63
N TYR A 373 -0.12 13.96 5.64
CA TYR A 373 0.86 15.03 5.58
C TYR A 373 1.82 14.99 6.77
N GLN A 374 1.30 14.78 7.98
CA GLN A 374 2.11 14.64 9.19
C GLN A 374 3.10 13.47 9.09
N LEU A 375 2.68 12.35 8.52
CA LEU A 375 3.56 11.20 8.29
C LEU A 375 4.68 11.54 7.33
N ILE A 376 4.37 12.17 6.19
CA ILE A 376 5.34 12.60 5.17
C ILE A 376 6.31 13.63 5.76
N TRP A 377 5.80 14.63 6.47
CA TRP A 377 6.60 15.69 7.06
C TRP A 377 7.57 15.14 8.10
N LYS A 378 7.08 14.34 9.05
CA LYS A 378 7.90 13.72 10.09
C LYS A 378 9.01 12.84 9.50
N ARG A 379 8.67 12.02 8.51
CA ARG A 379 9.65 11.15 7.83
C ARG A 379 10.72 11.96 7.14
N PHE A 380 10.36 13.03 6.45
CA PHE A 380 11.29 13.91 5.77
C PHE A 380 12.24 14.58 6.76
N VAL A 381 11.71 15.20 7.82
CA VAL A 381 12.55 15.83 8.86
C VAL A 381 13.51 14.82 9.47
N ALA A 382 13.00 13.66 9.91
CA ALA A 382 13.82 12.58 10.47
C ALA A 382 14.91 12.11 9.53
N SER A 383 14.62 12.02 8.22
CA SER A 383 15.60 11.62 7.21
C SER A 383 16.78 12.59 7.05
N ARG A 384 16.65 13.79 7.57
CA ARG A 384 17.66 14.87 7.54
C ARG A 384 18.30 15.10 8.91
N MET A 385 18.05 14.22 9.87
CA MET A 385 18.59 14.30 11.22
C MET A 385 19.69 13.27 11.46
N ALA A 386 20.48 13.53 12.50
CA ALA A 386 21.51 12.62 12.96
C ALA A 386 20.95 11.25 13.37
N PRO A 387 21.73 10.17 13.21
CA PRO A 387 21.34 8.84 13.65
C PRO A 387 21.16 8.80 15.17
N ALA A 388 20.31 7.88 15.64
CA ALA A 388 20.20 7.58 17.07
C ALA A 388 21.33 6.67 17.52
N VAL A 389 21.82 6.90 18.74
CA VAL A 389 22.90 6.12 19.34
C VAL A 389 22.39 5.43 20.59
N TYR A 390 22.62 4.13 20.68
CA TYR A 390 22.29 3.31 21.85
C TYR A 390 23.56 2.84 22.54
N GLU A 391 23.62 2.95 23.84
CA GLU A 391 24.55 2.18 24.68
C GLU A 391 24.02 0.75 24.77
N THR A 392 24.85 -0.24 24.52
CA THR A 392 24.47 -1.65 24.56
C THR A 392 25.34 -2.38 25.58
N THR A 393 24.75 -3.28 26.35
CA THR A 393 25.47 -4.20 27.24
C THR A 393 25.00 -5.61 26.95
N SER A 394 25.97 -6.48 26.69
CA SER A 394 25.74 -7.92 26.53
C SER A 394 26.45 -8.67 27.65
N VAL A 395 25.69 -9.46 28.39
CA VAL A 395 26.19 -10.28 29.49
C VAL A 395 26.05 -11.74 29.12
N LYS A 396 27.11 -12.54 29.34
CA LYS A 396 27.09 -13.99 29.22
C LYS A 396 27.21 -14.57 30.62
N ILE A 397 26.33 -15.52 30.96
CA ILE A 397 26.25 -16.20 32.25
C ILE A 397 26.40 -17.69 31.95
N ASP A 398 27.41 -18.30 32.56
CA ASP A 398 27.71 -19.73 32.34
C ASP A 398 27.43 -20.53 33.61
N ALA A 399 26.85 -21.73 33.45
CA ALA A 399 26.58 -22.69 34.52
C ALA A 399 26.57 -24.10 33.97
N ALA A 400 27.33 -25.03 34.53
CA ALA A 400 27.37 -26.45 34.16
C ALA A 400 27.52 -26.70 32.62
N GLY A 401 28.36 -25.89 31.96
CA GLY A 401 28.55 -25.97 30.49
C GLY A 401 27.43 -25.37 29.64
N GLN A 402 26.42 -24.82 30.27
CA GLN A 402 25.31 -24.12 29.62
C GLN A 402 25.50 -22.61 29.69
N ARG A 403 24.96 -21.89 28.74
CA ARG A 403 25.07 -20.41 28.63
C ARG A 403 23.73 -19.74 28.56
N PHE A 404 23.61 -18.67 29.34
CA PHE A 404 22.52 -17.70 29.26
C PHE A 404 23.05 -16.36 28.79
N THR A 405 22.23 -15.58 28.10
CA THR A 405 22.62 -14.25 27.60
C THR A 405 21.58 -13.20 28.00
N VAL A 406 22.11 -12.01 28.33
CA VAL A 406 21.30 -10.81 28.52
C VAL A 406 21.77 -9.79 27.51
N ALA A 407 20.83 -9.17 26.80
CA ALA A 407 21.09 -8.00 25.97
C ALA A 407 20.28 -6.83 26.54
N ALA A 408 20.93 -5.74 26.84
CA ALA A 408 20.29 -4.51 27.29
C ALA A 408 20.75 -3.36 26.37
N SER A 409 19.82 -2.45 26.07
CA SER A 409 20.15 -1.23 25.32
C SER A 409 19.44 -0.04 25.94
N LYS A 410 20.12 1.10 25.94
CA LYS A 410 19.59 2.38 26.40
C LYS A 410 19.90 3.44 25.35
N VAL A 411 18.93 4.30 25.07
CA VAL A 411 19.15 5.45 24.20
C VAL A 411 20.17 6.39 24.86
N LYS A 412 21.29 6.62 24.18
CA LYS A 412 22.33 7.59 24.56
C LYS A 412 22.06 8.94 23.91
N PHE A 413 21.69 8.91 22.64
CA PHE A 413 21.28 10.06 21.84
C PHE A 413 20.13 9.63 20.95
N ASP A 414 19.01 10.33 21.02
CA ASP A 414 17.78 9.97 20.31
C ASP A 414 17.79 10.35 18.81
N GLY A 415 18.59 11.37 18.43
CA GLY A 415 18.72 11.77 17.04
C GLY A 415 17.37 11.95 16.35
N PHE A 416 17.19 11.32 15.17
CA PHE A 416 15.96 11.39 14.40
C PHE A 416 14.73 10.85 15.16
N MET A 417 14.91 10.02 16.18
CA MET A 417 13.81 9.43 16.95
C MET A 417 13.06 10.47 17.79
N SER A 418 13.61 11.65 18.02
CA SER A 418 12.90 12.80 18.60
C SER A 418 11.69 13.26 17.78
N VAL A 419 11.67 12.95 16.46
CA VAL A 419 10.59 13.33 15.53
C VAL A 419 9.80 12.13 15.02
N TYR A 420 10.50 11.01 14.79
CA TYR A 420 9.93 9.86 14.10
C TYR A 420 10.43 8.55 14.70
N THR A 421 9.50 7.76 15.23
CA THR A 421 9.73 6.40 15.71
C THR A 421 8.85 5.43 14.94
N GLU A 422 9.38 4.29 14.54
CA GLU A 422 8.62 3.20 13.92
C GLU A 422 7.93 2.38 15.02
N GLU A 423 6.65 2.02 14.83
CA GLU A 423 5.83 1.32 15.86
C GLU A 423 6.33 -0.08 16.24
N ASP A 424 7.22 -0.70 15.44
CA ASP A 424 7.71 -2.05 15.70
C ASP A 424 8.83 -2.11 16.74
N GLU A 425 9.28 -0.99 17.27
CA GLU A 425 10.31 -0.97 18.29
C GLU A 425 9.71 -1.23 19.66
N LYS A 426 9.56 -2.51 19.99
CA LYS A 426 9.47 -2.91 21.38
C LYS A 426 10.82 -2.56 22.02
N GLU A 427 10.83 -1.52 22.85
CA GLU A 427 11.97 -1.29 23.72
C GLU A 427 12.23 -2.59 24.48
N GLU A 428 13.39 -3.20 24.24
CA GLU A 428 13.90 -4.21 25.16
C GLU A 428 14.26 -3.47 26.45
N ASN A 429 13.26 -3.36 27.33
CA ASN A 429 13.38 -2.75 28.66
C ASN A 429 14.16 -3.67 29.62
N ASN A 430 15.32 -4.13 29.22
CA ASN A 430 16.29 -4.65 30.14
C ASN A 430 17.04 -3.45 30.75
N THR A 431 16.71 -3.11 31.96
CA THR A 431 17.38 -2.07 32.72
C THR A 431 18.85 -2.47 32.85
N LEU A 432 19.75 -1.64 32.33
CA LEU A 432 21.18 -1.78 32.55
C LEU A 432 21.44 -1.83 34.06
N MET A 433 21.82 -2.99 34.57
CA MET A 433 22.17 -3.14 35.97
C MET A 433 23.63 -2.64 36.15
N LYS A 434 23.78 -1.63 36.99
CA LYS A 434 25.08 -1.13 37.40
C LYS A 434 25.66 -2.15 38.38
N GLY A 435 26.91 -2.58 38.16
CA GLY A 435 27.62 -3.42 39.09
C GLY A 435 27.82 -4.89 38.71
N ILE A 436 27.33 -5.31 37.51
CA ILE A 436 27.65 -6.65 36.98
C ILE A 436 29.02 -6.58 36.29
N THR A 437 29.95 -7.34 36.82
CA THR A 437 31.31 -7.50 36.27
C THR A 437 31.59 -8.95 35.92
N ARG A 438 32.66 -9.22 35.20
CA ARG A 438 33.16 -10.56 34.98
C ARG A 438 33.38 -11.24 36.37
N ASP A 439 33.13 -12.51 36.43
CA ASP A 439 33.22 -13.36 37.63
C ASP A 439 32.21 -13.06 38.74
N THR A 440 31.23 -12.15 38.53
CA THR A 440 30.11 -11.97 39.43
C THR A 440 29.31 -13.26 39.57
N LYS A 441 29.19 -13.77 40.83
CA LYS A 441 28.32 -14.91 41.16
C LYS A 441 26.88 -14.46 41.24
N LEU A 442 25.99 -15.22 40.63
CA LEU A 442 24.56 -14.91 40.59
C LEU A 442 23.77 -16.00 41.31
N SER A 443 22.75 -15.60 42.11
CA SER A 443 21.84 -16.55 42.73
C SER A 443 20.61 -16.72 41.83
N LEU A 444 20.37 -17.96 41.39
CA LEU A 444 19.17 -18.30 40.64
C LEU A 444 17.93 -18.13 41.49
N LEU A 445 16.95 -17.36 41.01
CA LEU A 445 15.62 -17.22 41.63
C LEU A 445 14.60 -18.19 41.04
N GLY A 446 14.72 -18.49 39.74
CA GLY A 446 13.84 -19.42 39.04
C GLY A 446 14.17 -19.56 37.56
N LEU A 447 13.67 -20.66 37.01
CA LEU A 447 13.70 -20.95 35.57
C LEU A 447 12.27 -20.94 35.04
N GLU A 448 12.03 -20.21 33.96
CA GLU A 448 10.75 -20.17 33.28
C GLU A 448 10.87 -20.92 31.94
N GLU A 449 10.05 -21.94 31.81
CA GLU A 449 10.02 -22.83 30.63
C GLU A 449 8.79 -22.49 29.78
N LYS A 450 8.97 -22.29 28.46
CA LYS A 450 7.84 -22.00 27.57
C LYS A 450 7.96 -22.87 26.32
N GLN A 451 6.87 -23.60 26.04
CA GLN A 451 6.70 -24.33 24.78
C GLN A 451 6.25 -23.38 23.68
N HIS A 452 6.81 -23.53 22.52
CA HIS A 452 6.46 -22.78 21.32
C HIS A 452 6.37 -23.74 20.13
N PHE A 453 5.64 -23.27 19.12
CA PHE A 453 5.64 -23.90 17.81
C PHE A 453 6.03 -22.86 16.76
N THR A 454 6.81 -23.26 15.78
CA THR A 454 7.11 -22.39 14.64
C THR A 454 5.80 -21.99 13.96
N GLN A 455 5.74 -20.77 13.45
CA GLN A 455 4.57 -20.22 12.77
C GLN A 455 4.83 -20.13 11.26
N PRO A 456 3.81 -20.32 10.43
CA PRO A 456 3.95 -20.12 8.98
C PRO A 456 4.25 -18.64 8.69
N ALA A 457 4.69 -18.39 7.46
CA ALA A 457 4.79 -17.02 6.97
C ALA A 457 3.42 -16.33 7.06
N PRO A 458 3.34 -15.06 7.46
CA PRO A 458 2.05 -14.37 7.57
C PRO A 458 1.42 -14.15 6.18
N HIS A 459 0.09 -14.12 6.14
CA HIS A 459 -0.64 -13.68 4.95
C HIS A 459 -0.18 -12.30 4.51
N TYR A 460 -0.23 -12.05 3.21
CA TYR A 460 0.06 -10.72 2.72
C TYR A 460 -0.96 -9.69 3.20
N THR A 461 -0.47 -8.51 3.55
CA THR A 461 -1.26 -7.28 3.64
C THR A 461 -1.03 -6.45 2.38
N GLU A 462 -1.82 -5.38 2.14
CA GLU A 462 -1.52 -4.46 1.05
C GLU A 462 -0.08 -3.92 1.13
N ALA A 463 0.39 -3.61 2.34
CA ALA A 463 1.75 -3.11 2.58
C ALA A 463 2.84 -4.13 2.21
N SER A 464 2.73 -5.35 2.73
CA SER A 464 3.73 -6.40 2.47
C SER A 464 3.69 -6.89 1.02
N LEU A 465 2.51 -6.83 0.36
CA LEU A 465 2.41 -7.13 -1.07
C LEU A 465 3.11 -6.06 -1.93
N VAL A 466 2.90 -4.76 -1.62
CA VAL A 466 3.62 -3.67 -2.31
C VAL A 466 5.12 -3.84 -2.15
N ARG A 467 5.58 -4.15 -0.94
CA ARG A 467 6.99 -4.43 -0.67
C ARG A 467 7.52 -5.60 -1.48
N ALA A 468 6.80 -6.73 -1.50
CA ALA A 468 7.21 -7.90 -2.27
C ALA A 468 7.26 -7.61 -3.77
N MET A 469 6.28 -6.89 -4.31
CA MET A 469 6.28 -6.46 -5.71
C MET A 469 7.47 -5.57 -6.04
N GLU A 470 7.82 -4.61 -5.18
CA GLU A 470 8.99 -3.73 -5.33
C GLU A 470 10.30 -4.53 -5.31
N GLU A 471 10.50 -5.40 -4.30
CA GLU A 471 11.68 -6.25 -4.14
C GLU A 471 11.88 -7.21 -5.32
N LEU A 472 10.80 -7.70 -5.91
CA LEU A 472 10.79 -8.58 -7.08
C LEU A 472 10.84 -7.82 -8.42
N GLY A 473 10.83 -6.50 -8.41
CA GLY A 473 10.84 -5.66 -9.63
C GLY A 473 9.53 -5.66 -10.41
N ILE A 474 8.42 -6.07 -9.80
CA ILE A 474 7.10 -6.21 -10.42
C ILE A 474 6.28 -4.93 -10.23
N GLY A 475 5.89 -4.32 -11.34
CA GLY A 475 5.18 -3.05 -11.32
C GLY A 475 6.10 -1.85 -11.08
N ARG A 476 5.51 -0.68 -10.96
CA ARG A 476 6.18 0.61 -10.77
C ARG A 476 5.28 1.51 -9.90
N PRO A 477 5.75 2.66 -9.41
CA PRO A 477 4.98 3.59 -8.60
C PRO A 477 3.55 3.86 -9.08
N SER A 478 3.33 3.90 -10.38
CA SER A 478 2.01 4.11 -10.98
C SER A 478 1.08 2.90 -10.93
N THR A 479 1.59 1.67 -10.71
CA THR A 479 0.82 0.43 -10.87
C THR A 479 0.53 -0.32 -9.58
N TYR A 480 1.26 -0.11 -8.48
CA TYR A 480 1.05 -0.87 -7.23
C TYR A 480 -0.40 -0.78 -6.73
N ALA A 481 -0.89 0.42 -6.43
CA ALA A 481 -2.24 0.62 -5.92
C ALA A 481 -3.35 0.20 -6.93
N PRO A 482 -3.26 0.53 -8.24
CA PRO A 482 -4.21 0.03 -9.24
C PRO A 482 -4.26 -1.50 -9.34
N THR A 483 -3.13 -2.19 -9.27
CA THR A 483 -3.06 -3.65 -9.31
C THR A 483 -3.83 -4.27 -8.15
N ILE A 484 -3.53 -3.87 -6.91
CA ILE A 484 -4.21 -4.36 -5.71
C ILE A 484 -5.71 -4.05 -5.76
N THR A 485 -6.06 -2.82 -6.18
CA THR A 485 -7.47 -2.43 -6.33
C THR A 485 -8.19 -3.31 -7.35
N THR A 486 -7.52 -3.66 -8.45
CA THR A 486 -8.12 -4.48 -9.52
C THR A 486 -8.36 -5.91 -9.05
N ILE A 487 -7.39 -6.59 -8.44
CA ILE A 487 -7.55 -7.98 -7.98
C ILE A 487 -8.58 -8.10 -6.84
N LEU A 488 -8.71 -7.07 -5.99
CA LEU A 488 -9.81 -6.96 -5.02
C LEU A 488 -11.17 -6.73 -5.69
N ALA A 489 -11.26 -5.82 -6.67
CA ALA A 489 -12.49 -5.53 -7.40
C ALA A 489 -12.96 -6.72 -8.25
N ARG A 490 -12.04 -7.51 -8.80
CA ARG A 490 -12.31 -8.76 -9.52
C ARG A 490 -12.61 -9.93 -8.60
N ARG A 491 -12.36 -9.76 -7.28
CA ARG A 491 -12.56 -10.79 -6.26
C ARG A 491 -11.73 -12.03 -6.44
N TYR A 492 -10.58 -11.86 -6.99
CA TYR A 492 -9.54 -12.89 -6.96
C TYR A 492 -9.00 -13.05 -5.54
N ILE A 493 -9.06 -11.96 -4.77
CA ILE A 493 -8.73 -11.92 -3.36
C ILE A 493 -9.78 -11.15 -2.57
N VAL A 494 -9.86 -11.42 -1.28
CA VAL A 494 -10.64 -10.67 -0.31
C VAL A 494 -9.72 -10.11 0.77
N LYS A 495 -10.15 -9.01 1.38
CA LYS A 495 -9.43 -8.39 2.49
C LYS A 495 -10.25 -8.55 3.76
N GLU A 496 -9.69 -9.28 4.72
CA GLU A 496 -10.24 -9.44 6.06
C GLU A 496 -9.30 -8.81 7.07
N ASN A 497 -9.81 -7.88 7.85
CA ASN A 497 -9.00 -7.01 8.70
C ASN A 497 -7.90 -6.29 7.89
N LYS A 498 -6.66 -6.71 7.98
CA LYS A 498 -5.52 -6.19 7.19
C LYS A 498 -5.00 -7.22 6.18
N ASN A 499 -5.33 -8.48 6.34
CA ASN A 499 -4.82 -9.59 5.55
C ASN A 499 -5.58 -9.76 4.22
N LEU A 500 -4.86 -10.24 3.23
CA LEU A 500 -5.37 -10.59 1.91
C LEU A 500 -5.44 -12.11 1.81
N TYR A 501 -6.60 -12.64 1.45
CA TYR A 501 -6.86 -14.06 1.27
C TYR A 501 -7.27 -14.33 -0.17
N VAL A 502 -6.82 -15.45 -0.72
CA VAL A 502 -7.26 -15.92 -2.04
C VAL A 502 -8.70 -16.42 -1.95
N THR A 503 -9.50 -16.15 -2.96
CA THR A 503 -10.82 -16.74 -3.11
C THR A 503 -10.75 -17.97 -4.01
N GLU A 504 -11.76 -18.85 -3.95
CA GLU A 504 -11.89 -19.97 -4.89
C GLU A 504 -11.79 -19.51 -6.36
N LEU A 505 -12.45 -18.40 -6.70
CA LEU A 505 -12.32 -17.77 -8.03
C LEU A 505 -10.88 -17.35 -8.34
N GLY A 506 -10.18 -16.77 -7.38
CA GLY A 506 -8.78 -16.36 -7.52
C GLY A 506 -7.86 -17.56 -7.76
N GLU A 507 -8.07 -18.63 -7.03
CA GLU A 507 -7.31 -19.87 -7.16
C GLU A 507 -7.53 -20.52 -8.54
N VAL A 508 -8.79 -20.64 -8.99
CA VAL A 508 -9.11 -21.18 -10.32
C VAL A 508 -8.45 -20.34 -11.42
N VAL A 509 -8.55 -18.99 -11.35
CA VAL A 509 -7.92 -18.11 -12.34
C VAL A 509 -6.40 -18.23 -12.29
N ASN A 510 -5.79 -18.30 -11.12
CA ASN A 510 -4.35 -18.46 -10.97
C ASN A 510 -3.86 -19.78 -11.57
N ASN A 511 -4.53 -20.90 -11.26
CA ASN A 511 -4.17 -22.22 -11.76
C ASN A 511 -4.28 -22.29 -13.28
N MET A 512 -5.36 -21.78 -13.85
CA MET A 512 -5.54 -21.66 -15.30
C MET A 512 -4.44 -20.81 -15.96
N MET A 513 -4.08 -19.68 -15.32
CA MET A 513 -2.99 -18.85 -15.80
C MET A 513 -1.63 -19.52 -15.69
N LYS A 514 -1.36 -20.30 -14.63
CA LYS A 514 -0.13 -21.09 -14.46
C LYS A 514 -0.01 -22.19 -15.51
N GLU A 515 -1.12 -22.82 -15.87
CA GLU A 515 -1.18 -23.91 -16.87
C GLU A 515 -1.03 -23.39 -18.30
N ALA A 516 -1.84 -22.41 -18.69
CA ALA A 516 -1.92 -21.99 -20.09
C ALA A 516 -0.96 -20.83 -20.44
N PHE A 517 -0.60 -19.98 -19.47
CA PHE A 517 0.18 -18.78 -19.67
C PHE A 517 1.34 -18.66 -18.67
N PRO A 518 2.19 -19.70 -18.51
CA PRO A 518 3.21 -19.73 -17.48
C PRO A 518 4.18 -18.55 -17.52
N SER A 519 4.56 -18.10 -18.71
CA SER A 519 5.44 -16.93 -18.90
C SER A 519 4.78 -15.61 -18.44
N ILE A 520 3.47 -15.45 -18.64
CA ILE A 520 2.75 -14.23 -18.23
C ILE A 520 2.68 -14.10 -16.70
N VAL A 521 2.65 -15.22 -15.99
CA VAL A 521 2.61 -15.23 -14.52
C VAL A 521 3.99 -15.48 -13.90
N ASP A 522 5.02 -15.58 -14.71
CA ASP A 522 6.40 -15.70 -14.22
C ASP A 522 6.92 -14.37 -13.68
N VAL A 523 7.47 -14.41 -12.46
CA VAL A 523 7.98 -13.27 -11.73
C VAL A 523 9.16 -12.64 -12.47
N ASN A 524 10.13 -13.46 -12.91
CA ASN A 524 11.35 -13.00 -13.57
C ASN A 524 11.04 -12.43 -14.95
N PHE A 525 10.14 -13.07 -15.69
CA PHE A 525 9.69 -12.57 -16.99
C PHE A 525 9.05 -11.19 -16.85
N THR A 526 8.15 -11.01 -15.88
CA THR A 526 7.49 -9.73 -15.66
C THR A 526 8.48 -8.65 -15.19
N ALA A 527 9.41 -8.97 -14.30
CA ALA A 527 10.47 -8.06 -13.88
C ALA A 527 11.38 -7.64 -15.05
N THR A 528 11.77 -8.60 -15.90
CA THR A 528 12.54 -8.34 -17.13
C THR A 528 11.79 -7.41 -18.06
N MET A 529 10.49 -7.64 -18.24
CA MET A 529 9.65 -6.78 -19.08
C MET A 529 9.55 -5.35 -18.54
N GLU A 530 9.43 -5.18 -17.20
CA GLU A 530 9.48 -3.85 -16.58
C GLU A 530 10.84 -3.16 -16.81
N ALA A 531 11.94 -3.91 -16.72
CA ALA A 531 13.28 -3.39 -17.01
C ALA A 531 13.45 -3.00 -18.49
N LEU A 532 12.88 -3.78 -19.44
CA LEU A 532 12.87 -3.41 -20.86
C LEU A 532 12.08 -2.12 -21.10
N LEU A 533 10.95 -1.92 -20.43
CA LEU A 533 10.19 -0.68 -20.52
C LEU A 533 10.95 0.53 -19.95
N ASP A 534 11.74 0.34 -18.89
CA ASP A 534 12.63 1.39 -18.38
C ASP A 534 13.78 1.65 -19.38
N GLY A 535 14.31 0.62 -20.05
CA GLY A 535 15.27 0.78 -21.15
C GLY A 535 14.72 1.54 -22.37
N VAL A 536 13.41 1.41 -22.65
CA VAL A 536 12.75 2.25 -23.68
C VAL A 536 12.70 3.70 -23.21
N GLU A 537 12.38 3.95 -21.97
CA GLU A 537 12.34 5.29 -21.36
C GLU A 537 13.71 5.99 -21.38
N GLU A 538 14.79 5.23 -21.24
CA GLU A 538 16.19 5.70 -21.35
C GLU A 538 16.66 5.82 -22.82
N GLY A 539 15.86 5.46 -23.81
CA GLY A 539 16.22 5.46 -25.23
C GLY A 539 17.18 4.35 -25.66
N SER A 540 17.49 3.39 -24.76
CA SER A 540 18.43 2.27 -25.02
C SER A 540 17.76 1.10 -25.75
N VAL A 541 16.43 0.98 -25.70
CA VAL A 541 15.63 -0.10 -26.30
C VAL A 541 14.52 0.49 -27.18
N LYS A 542 14.31 -0.09 -28.36
CA LYS A 542 13.19 0.29 -29.23
C LYS A 542 11.89 -0.35 -28.78
N TRP A 543 10.86 0.43 -28.53
CA TRP A 543 9.59 -0.04 -28.02
C TRP A 543 8.88 -1.08 -28.92
N LYS A 544 8.94 -0.89 -30.25
CA LYS A 544 8.35 -1.83 -31.22
C LYS A 544 9.01 -3.21 -31.17
N THR A 545 10.32 -3.26 -30.93
CA THR A 545 11.04 -4.54 -30.74
C THR A 545 10.54 -5.29 -29.52
N VAL A 546 10.27 -4.59 -28.42
CA VAL A 546 9.72 -5.21 -27.19
C VAL A 546 8.35 -5.84 -27.47
N VAL A 547 7.48 -5.10 -28.17
CA VAL A 547 6.13 -5.56 -28.50
C VAL A 547 6.15 -6.71 -29.53
N ALA A 548 7.01 -6.60 -30.56
CA ALA A 548 7.16 -7.60 -31.62
C ALA A 548 7.69 -8.94 -31.07
N ASN A 549 8.63 -8.90 -30.14
CA ASN A 549 9.17 -10.12 -29.51
C ASN A 549 8.17 -10.79 -28.56
N PHE A 550 7.25 -10.03 -28.00
CA PHE A 550 6.26 -10.54 -27.03
C PHE A 550 5.03 -11.18 -27.71
N TYR A 551 4.58 -10.63 -28.83
CA TYR A 551 3.28 -10.97 -29.42
C TYR A 551 3.17 -12.41 -29.94
N PRO A 552 4.15 -12.99 -30.66
CA PRO A 552 4.05 -14.35 -31.20
C PRO A 552 3.81 -15.39 -30.11
N ASP A 553 4.60 -15.38 -29.04
CA ASP A 553 4.49 -16.34 -27.93
C ASP A 553 3.13 -16.22 -27.23
N LEU A 554 2.64 -14.98 -27.06
CA LEU A 554 1.31 -14.74 -26.51
C LEU A 554 0.22 -15.31 -27.42
N SER A 555 0.32 -15.11 -28.74
CA SER A 555 -0.70 -15.56 -29.69
C SER A 555 -0.76 -17.09 -29.74
N GLU A 556 0.37 -17.76 -29.78
CA GLU A 556 0.46 -19.22 -29.73
C GLU A 556 -0.11 -19.78 -28.43
N ALA A 557 0.24 -19.20 -27.27
CA ALA A 557 -0.29 -19.60 -25.98
C ALA A 557 -1.82 -19.44 -25.90
N VAL A 558 -2.37 -18.36 -26.46
CA VAL A 558 -3.84 -18.13 -26.51
C VAL A 558 -4.53 -19.20 -27.38
N GLU A 559 -4.03 -19.46 -28.59
CA GLU A 559 -4.59 -20.47 -29.49
C GLU A 559 -4.58 -21.86 -28.88
N LYS A 560 -3.52 -22.20 -28.17
CA LYS A 560 -3.40 -23.45 -27.42
C LYS A 560 -4.41 -23.50 -26.28
N ALA A 561 -4.49 -22.45 -25.48
CA ALA A 561 -5.40 -22.35 -24.34
C ALA A 561 -6.88 -22.45 -24.73
N GLU A 562 -7.27 -21.84 -25.86
CA GLU A 562 -8.66 -21.93 -26.38
C GLU A 562 -9.05 -23.38 -26.70
N LYS A 563 -8.11 -24.20 -27.18
CA LYS A 563 -8.34 -25.59 -27.59
C LYS A 563 -8.22 -26.59 -26.44
N GLU A 564 -7.24 -26.41 -25.57
CA GLU A 564 -6.82 -27.45 -24.60
C GLU A 564 -7.35 -27.25 -23.20
N LEU A 565 -7.70 -26.00 -22.79
CA LEU A 565 -8.22 -25.78 -21.45
C LEU A 565 -9.65 -26.31 -21.28
N ASP A 566 -9.90 -26.96 -20.17
CA ASP A 566 -11.23 -27.38 -19.75
C ASP A 566 -12.06 -26.21 -19.21
N GLU A 567 -13.37 -26.34 -19.31
CA GLU A 567 -14.30 -25.40 -18.67
C GLU A 567 -14.40 -25.70 -17.17
N VAL A 568 -14.26 -24.68 -16.33
CA VAL A 568 -14.36 -24.79 -14.88
C VAL A 568 -15.64 -24.12 -14.42
N GLU A 569 -16.60 -24.89 -13.94
CA GLU A 569 -17.80 -24.36 -13.29
C GLU A 569 -17.49 -24.03 -11.83
N ILE A 570 -17.59 -22.77 -11.47
CA ILE A 570 -17.55 -22.34 -10.07
C ILE A 570 -18.98 -22.39 -9.54
N ALA A 571 -19.21 -23.22 -8.53
CA ALA A 571 -20.50 -23.32 -7.87
C ALA A 571 -20.94 -21.96 -7.32
N ASP A 572 -22.19 -21.59 -7.60
CA ASP A 572 -22.74 -20.37 -6.99
C ASP A 572 -22.90 -20.59 -5.47
N GLU A 573 -22.48 -19.61 -4.68
CA GLU A 573 -22.66 -19.61 -3.21
C GLU A 573 -24.14 -19.65 -2.86
N LEU A 574 -24.59 -20.73 -2.22
CA LEU A 574 -25.97 -20.89 -1.80
C LEU A 574 -26.31 -19.93 -0.66
N SER A 575 -27.49 -19.33 -0.72
CA SER A 575 -28.05 -18.52 0.36
C SER A 575 -29.04 -19.32 1.19
N ASP A 576 -29.36 -18.86 2.38
CA ASP A 576 -30.45 -19.42 3.23
C ASP A 576 -31.84 -19.06 2.73
N GLU A 577 -31.97 -18.27 1.67
CA GLU A 577 -33.23 -17.75 1.17
C GLU A 577 -33.71 -18.51 -0.06
N PHE A 578 -35.05 -18.63 -0.17
CA PHE A 578 -35.71 -19.25 -1.29
C PHE A 578 -36.39 -18.22 -2.19
N CYS A 579 -36.51 -18.57 -3.44
CA CYS A 579 -37.18 -17.73 -4.45
C CYS A 579 -38.68 -17.72 -4.24
N ASP A 580 -39.29 -16.55 -4.05
CA ASP A 580 -40.75 -16.40 -3.82
C ASP A 580 -41.55 -16.74 -5.06
N VAL A 581 -40.94 -16.83 -6.25
CA VAL A 581 -41.59 -17.10 -7.53
C VAL A 581 -41.63 -18.59 -7.87
N CYS A 582 -40.51 -19.31 -7.66
CA CYS A 582 -40.37 -20.71 -8.09
C CYS A 582 -39.91 -21.67 -6.99
N GLY A 583 -39.72 -21.20 -5.76
CA GLY A 583 -39.32 -22.02 -4.61
C GLY A 583 -37.90 -22.54 -4.58
N ARG A 584 -37.07 -22.28 -5.61
CA ARG A 584 -35.69 -22.74 -5.63
C ARG A 584 -34.85 -21.96 -4.63
N GLN A 585 -33.85 -22.58 -3.99
CA GLN A 585 -32.91 -21.92 -3.13
C GLN A 585 -32.13 -20.87 -3.93
N MET A 586 -32.05 -19.65 -3.41
CA MET A 586 -31.38 -18.54 -4.10
C MET A 586 -29.89 -18.63 -3.93
N VAL A 587 -29.16 -18.10 -4.90
CA VAL A 587 -27.70 -18.04 -4.91
C VAL A 587 -27.24 -16.60 -4.75
N ILE A 588 -26.09 -16.44 -4.08
CA ILE A 588 -25.47 -15.12 -3.91
C ILE A 588 -24.71 -14.79 -5.19
N LYS A 589 -25.24 -13.82 -5.93
CA LYS A 589 -24.56 -13.28 -7.11
C LYS A 589 -24.08 -11.85 -6.85
N TYR A 590 -23.25 -11.41 -7.75
CA TYR A 590 -22.57 -10.15 -7.58
C TYR A 590 -22.84 -9.24 -8.79
N GLY A 591 -23.40 -8.08 -8.53
CA GLY A 591 -23.72 -7.07 -9.52
C GLY A 591 -22.87 -5.79 -9.36
N PRO A 592 -23.09 -4.78 -10.23
CA PRO A 592 -22.42 -3.50 -10.17
C PRO A 592 -22.54 -2.76 -8.83
N HIS A 593 -23.59 -3.06 -8.08
CA HIS A 593 -23.90 -2.42 -6.80
C HIS A 593 -23.56 -3.29 -5.56
N GLY A 594 -22.98 -4.46 -5.75
CA GLY A 594 -22.60 -5.38 -4.67
C GLY A 594 -23.27 -6.74 -4.76
N ARG A 595 -23.34 -7.47 -3.62
CA ARG A 595 -23.99 -8.77 -3.51
C ARG A 595 -25.51 -8.63 -3.64
N PHE A 596 -26.13 -9.58 -4.33
CA PHE A 596 -27.56 -9.73 -4.40
C PHE A 596 -27.93 -11.22 -4.50
N LEU A 597 -29.14 -11.57 -4.11
CA LEU A 597 -29.68 -12.91 -4.27
C LEU A 597 -30.29 -13.04 -5.63
N ALA A 598 -29.96 -14.09 -6.35
CA ALA A 598 -30.53 -14.41 -7.65
C ALA A 598 -31.14 -15.82 -7.63
N CYS A 599 -32.22 -15.98 -8.34
CA CYS A 599 -32.78 -17.32 -8.56
C CYS A 599 -31.92 -18.09 -9.57
N PRO A 600 -31.47 -19.32 -9.26
CA PRO A 600 -30.71 -20.15 -10.20
C PRO A 600 -31.52 -20.60 -11.41
N GLY A 601 -32.84 -20.42 -11.41
CA GLY A 601 -33.73 -20.74 -12.54
C GLY A 601 -33.71 -19.74 -13.71
N PHE A 602 -32.68 -18.83 -13.75
CA PHE A 602 -32.53 -17.95 -14.91
C PHE A 602 -32.15 -18.75 -16.17
N PRO A 603 -32.71 -18.43 -17.37
CA PRO A 603 -33.53 -17.23 -17.72
C PRO A 603 -35.04 -17.35 -17.44
N GLU A 604 -35.52 -18.50 -17.04
CA GLU A 604 -36.98 -18.78 -16.85
C GLU A 604 -37.54 -18.03 -15.63
N CYS A 605 -36.76 -18.01 -14.53
CA CYS A 605 -37.07 -17.22 -13.34
C CYS A 605 -36.03 -16.14 -13.15
N ARG A 606 -36.44 -14.89 -13.27
CA ARG A 606 -35.55 -13.72 -13.16
C ARG A 606 -35.62 -13.03 -11.80
N ASN A 607 -36.12 -13.72 -10.78
CA ASN A 607 -36.29 -13.13 -9.47
C ASN A 607 -34.94 -12.82 -8.81
N THR A 608 -34.83 -11.63 -8.24
CA THR A 608 -33.65 -11.17 -7.51
C THR A 608 -34.05 -10.45 -6.23
N LYS A 609 -33.29 -10.64 -5.15
CA LYS A 609 -33.48 -9.94 -3.87
C LYS A 609 -32.22 -9.22 -3.46
N PRO A 610 -32.28 -8.13 -2.67
CA PRO A 610 -31.12 -7.54 -2.07
C PRO A 610 -30.45 -8.52 -1.10
N TYR A 611 -29.13 -8.64 -1.16
CA TYR A 611 -28.36 -9.38 -0.15
C TYR A 611 -28.03 -8.48 1.02
N PHE A 612 -28.33 -8.93 2.23
CA PHE A 612 -27.99 -8.23 3.46
C PHE A 612 -27.09 -9.12 4.34
N GLU A 613 -25.98 -8.57 4.78
CA GLU A 613 -25.09 -9.24 5.73
C GLU A 613 -25.75 -9.27 7.10
N LYS A 614 -26.16 -10.46 7.54
CA LYS A 614 -26.73 -10.69 8.88
C LYS A 614 -25.61 -10.62 9.91
N ILE A 615 -25.83 -9.90 11.00
CA ILE A 615 -24.83 -9.73 12.06
C ILE A 615 -25.05 -10.66 13.27
N GLY A 616 -26.02 -11.58 13.19
CA GLY A 616 -26.35 -12.55 14.23
C GLY A 616 -27.00 -11.94 15.48
N VAL A 617 -27.61 -10.77 15.34
CA VAL A 617 -28.30 -10.08 16.46
C VAL A 617 -29.77 -9.83 16.06
N ALA A 618 -30.69 -10.22 16.92
CA ALA A 618 -32.11 -10.00 16.71
C ALA A 618 -32.51 -8.54 17.00
N CYS A 619 -33.43 -8.02 16.19
CA CYS A 619 -33.97 -6.68 16.36
C CYS A 619 -34.78 -6.57 17.66
N PRO A 620 -34.49 -5.59 18.53
CA PRO A 620 -35.20 -5.44 19.80
C PRO A 620 -36.64 -5.03 19.65
N LYS A 621 -37.07 -4.55 18.45
CA LYS A 621 -38.44 -4.13 18.19
C LYS A 621 -39.31 -5.27 17.62
N CYS A 622 -38.78 -6.07 16.69
CA CYS A 622 -39.61 -7.08 16.00
C CYS A 622 -39.04 -8.50 16.04
N GLY A 623 -37.87 -8.71 16.64
CA GLY A 623 -37.22 -10.01 16.77
C GLY A 623 -36.54 -10.54 15.49
N LYS A 624 -36.69 -9.88 14.32
CA LYS A 624 -36.05 -10.28 13.05
C LYS A 624 -34.60 -9.85 13.03
N ASP A 625 -33.82 -10.31 12.03
CA ASP A 625 -32.37 -10.05 11.95
C ASP A 625 -32.05 -8.55 11.81
N ILE A 626 -31.01 -8.12 12.51
CA ILE A 626 -30.33 -6.86 12.23
C ILE A 626 -29.27 -7.10 11.16
N VAL A 627 -29.24 -6.22 10.15
CA VAL A 627 -28.37 -6.33 8.99
C VAL A 627 -27.60 -5.05 8.74
N LEU A 628 -26.44 -5.19 8.07
CA LEU A 628 -25.64 -4.06 7.66
C LEU A 628 -26.23 -3.43 6.39
N LYS A 629 -26.66 -2.19 6.47
CA LYS A 629 -27.22 -1.39 5.36
C LYS A 629 -26.31 -0.19 5.04
N LYS A 630 -26.56 0.44 3.88
CA LYS A 630 -25.88 1.69 3.47
C LYS A 630 -26.91 2.76 3.17
N THR A 631 -26.66 3.98 3.62
CA THR A 631 -27.45 5.15 3.21
C THR A 631 -27.21 5.49 1.74
N LYS A 632 -28.07 6.32 1.12
CA LYS A 632 -27.87 6.84 -0.26
C LYS A 632 -26.52 7.53 -0.46
N LYS A 633 -25.91 8.06 0.61
CA LYS A 633 -24.58 8.68 0.61
C LYS A 633 -23.43 7.69 0.91
N GLY A 634 -23.72 6.36 0.97
CA GLY A 634 -22.74 5.30 1.16
C GLY A 634 -22.29 5.07 2.62
N ARG A 635 -22.84 5.78 3.61
CA ARG A 635 -22.51 5.57 5.03
C ARG A 635 -23.18 4.29 5.55
N LYS A 636 -22.39 3.42 6.18
CA LYS A 636 -22.86 2.16 6.78
C LYS A 636 -23.65 2.43 8.06
N TYR A 637 -24.73 1.67 8.27
CA TYR A 637 -25.53 1.62 9.49
C TYR A 637 -26.11 0.22 9.71
N TYR A 638 -26.53 -0.08 10.91
CA TYR A 638 -27.17 -1.35 11.26
C TYR A 638 -28.65 -1.11 11.46
N GLY A 639 -29.48 -1.86 10.74
CA GLY A 639 -30.92 -1.69 10.79
C GLY A 639 -31.65 -3.02 10.68
N CYS A 640 -32.89 -3.05 11.10
CA CYS A 640 -33.73 -4.23 10.92
C CYS A 640 -33.85 -4.60 9.43
N ILE A 641 -33.88 -5.91 9.14
CA ILE A 641 -34.08 -6.40 7.78
C ILE A 641 -35.38 -5.88 7.18
N GLU A 642 -36.44 -5.78 7.98
CA GLU A 642 -37.75 -5.26 7.62
C GLU A 642 -37.86 -3.71 7.57
N ASN A 643 -36.74 -2.99 7.59
CA ASN A 643 -36.80 -1.55 7.41
C ASN A 643 -37.19 -1.21 5.95
N PRO A 644 -38.28 -0.45 5.69
CA PRO A 644 -38.82 0.59 6.57
C PRO A 644 -39.99 0.16 7.51
N GLU A 645 -40.60 -1.02 7.39
CA GLU A 645 -41.70 -1.43 8.25
C GLU A 645 -41.32 -1.47 9.72
N CYS A 646 -40.09 -1.90 10.03
CA CYS A 646 -39.47 -1.77 11.33
C CYS A 646 -38.36 -0.71 11.28
N ASP A 647 -38.56 0.38 11.98
CA ASP A 647 -37.72 1.58 11.96
C ASP A 647 -36.45 1.47 12.82
N PHE A 648 -36.11 0.29 13.37
CA PHE A 648 -34.92 0.10 14.17
C PHE A 648 -33.64 0.36 13.36
N MET A 649 -32.84 1.32 13.81
CA MET A 649 -31.59 1.72 13.18
C MET A 649 -30.57 2.23 14.22
N VAL A 650 -29.31 1.79 14.11
CA VAL A 650 -28.19 2.28 14.92
C VAL A 650 -26.92 2.43 14.07
N TRP A 651 -26.04 3.33 14.49
CA TRP A 651 -24.77 3.60 13.77
C TRP A 651 -23.62 2.72 14.20
N GLN A 652 -23.66 2.22 15.44
CA GLN A 652 -22.66 1.34 16.01
C GLN A 652 -23.06 -0.12 15.80
N LYS A 653 -22.08 -1.02 15.74
CA LYS A 653 -22.34 -2.46 15.56
C LYS A 653 -23.02 -3.03 16.81
N PRO A 654 -24.26 -3.56 16.70
CA PRO A 654 -24.88 -4.29 17.78
C PRO A 654 -24.15 -5.61 18.03
N VAL A 655 -24.13 -6.03 19.30
CA VAL A 655 -23.61 -7.34 19.72
C VAL A 655 -24.73 -8.19 20.34
N ALA A 656 -24.56 -9.50 20.35
CA ALA A 656 -25.55 -10.44 20.88
C ALA A 656 -25.76 -10.30 22.41
N ASP A 657 -24.75 -9.80 23.10
CA ASP A 657 -24.81 -9.56 24.54
C ASP A 657 -25.88 -8.51 24.89
N LYS A 658 -26.60 -8.79 25.95
CA LYS A 658 -27.59 -7.87 26.51
C LYS A 658 -26.98 -7.05 27.64
N CYS A 659 -27.56 -5.88 27.87
CA CYS A 659 -27.19 -5.03 29.00
C CYS A 659 -27.59 -5.66 30.34
N ASP A 660 -26.62 -5.84 31.21
CA ASP A 660 -26.83 -6.44 32.55
C ASP A 660 -27.73 -5.60 33.45
N ARG A 661 -27.95 -4.32 33.10
CA ARG A 661 -28.80 -3.38 33.89
C ARG A 661 -30.25 -3.31 33.41
N CYS A 662 -30.49 -3.29 32.09
CA CYS A 662 -31.82 -3.06 31.53
C CYS A 662 -32.27 -4.10 30.47
N GLY A 663 -31.41 -5.06 30.14
CA GLY A 663 -31.73 -6.09 29.13
C GLY A 663 -31.72 -5.64 27.66
N SER A 664 -31.44 -4.35 27.39
CA SER A 664 -31.32 -3.83 26.03
C SER A 664 -30.07 -4.34 25.33
N ILE A 665 -30.04 -4.30 24.00
CA ILE A 665 -28.86 -4.72 23.24
C ILE A 665 -27.66 -3.78 23.50
N LEU A 666 -26.45 -4.33 23.44
CA LEU A 666 -25.24 -3.55 23.56
C LEU A 666 -24.69 -3.17 22.17
N LEU A 667 -24.08 -1.99 22.08
CA LEU A 667 -23.48 -1.42 20.89
C LEU A 667 -21.98 -1.30 21.06
N GLN A 668 -21.21 -1.75 20.09
CA GLN A 668 -19.74 -1.67 20.13
C GLN A 668 -19.26 -0.27 19.75
N LYS A 669 -18.56 0.41 20.66
CA LYS A 669 -17.94 1.71 20.46
C LYS A 669 -16.44 1.64 20.79
N GLY A 670 -15.63 1.29 19.79
CA GLY A 670 -14.21 1.01 19.97
C GLY A 670 -13.99 -0.25 20.83
N SER A 671 -13.23 -0.14 21.91
CA SER A 671 -12.97 -1.24 22.87
C SER A 671 -14.05 -1.38 23.95
N LYS A 672 -15.16 -0.63 23.86
CA LYS A 672 -16.24 -0.63 24.86
C LYS A 672 -17.57 -1.07 24.26
N LEU A 673 -18.38 -1.73 25.08
CA LEU A 673 -19.78 -2.05 24.82
C LEU A 673 -20.66 -1.07 25.61
N VAL A 674 -21.53 -0.37 24.91
CA VAL A 674 -22.40 0.67 25.49
C VAL A 674 -23.85 0.24 25.30
N CYS A 675 -24.69 0.44 26.30
CA CYS A 675 -26.12 0.14 26.19
C CYS A 675 -26.77 0.97 25.07
N SER A 676 -27.68 0.35 24.32
CA SER A 676 -28.44 1.03 23.27
C SER A 676 -29.52 1.98 23.83
N ASP A 677 -29.90 1.82 25.08
CA ASP A 677 -30.80 2.74 25.80
C ASP A 677 -29.97 3.90 26.36
N GLU A 678 -30.19 5.10 25.81
CA GLU A 678 -29.46 6.31 26.21
C GLU A 678 -29.65 6.67 27.69
N ASN A 679 -30.79 6.27 28.30
CA ASN A 679 -31.09 6.54 29.73
C ASN A 679 -30.39 5.55 30.66
N CYS A 680 -29.92 4.41 30.16
CA CYS A 680 -29.32 3.37 31.01
C CYS A 680 -27.88 3.70 31.41
N GLY A 681 -27.09 4.29 30.54
CA GLY A 681 -25.71 4.68 30.77
C GLY A 681 -24.73 3.54 31.10
N PHE A 682 -25.12 2.26 30.90
CA PHE A 682 -24.26 1.10 31.15
C PHE A 682 -23.15 1.00 30.09
N VAL A 683 -21.90 0.78 30.57
CA VAL A 683 -20.71 0.60 29.74
C VAL A 683 -19.87 -0.53 30.33
N LYS A 684 -19.44 -1.49 29.50
CA LYS A 684 -18.45 -2.50 29.86
C LYS A 684 -17.35 -2.58 28.80
N ASP A 685 -16.19 -3.09 29.16
CA ASP A 685 -15.13 -3.34 28.16
C ASP A 685 -15.52 -4.52 27.26
N ALA A 686 -15.24 -4.39 25.97
CA ALA A 686 -15.41 -5.50 25.05
C ALA A 686 -14.32 -6.54 25.34
N VAL A 687 -14.71 -7.76 25.66
CA VAL A 687 -13.77 -8.88 25.81
C VAL A 687 -13.08 -9.07 24.46
N LYS A 688 -11.76 -8.97 24.40
CA LYS A 688 -11.03 -9.36 23.20
C LYS A 688 -11.30 -10.84 22.98
N ALA A 689 -11.95 -11.17 21.85
CA ALA A 689 -11.98 -12.55 21.41
C ALA A 689 -10.53 -13.02 21.28
N GLU A 690 -10.14 -14.02 22.04
CA GLU A 690 -8.92 -14.78 21.80
C GLU A 690 -9.08 -15.45 20.43
N THR A 691 -8.34 -14.94 19.44
CA THR A 691 -8.18 -15.56 18.13
C THR A 691 -6.85 -16.27 18.09
#